data_ed91fd4d698b453ccee4a606d4543bd5
#
_entry.id   ed91fd4d698b453ccee4a606d4543bd5
#
_cell.length_a   1.000
_cell.length_b   1.000
_cell.length_c   1.000
_cell.angle_alpha   90.00
_cell.angle_beta   90.00
_cell.angle_gamma   90.00
#
_symmetry.space_group_name_H-M   'P 1'
#
loop_
_entity.id
_entity.type
_entity.pdbx_description
1 polymer ?
#
loop_
_entity_poly.entity_id
_entity_poly.type
_entity_poly.pdbx_seq_one_letter_code
_entity_poly.pdbx_strand_id
1 'polypeptide(L)'
;MGEHRGGASSVTHNSVAGNAVIAGPLVMAGRVESLTLPAAPPGVTPRQVPQPSALFVNRKDELGRLKATESDRRAGRTTSRIVVVSGLGGMGKTQLVAQWAAGELEQSYPGGHLYADLEEGRRDGAVDVSGVVAGFLRSLGVHPEFIPAGLGERTALFRSITAGRDTLVVVDNARQAAEVRPLVPGAGLLVATSRNALSALSMDGAVHIVLGPLDERAGVEFVQSWRVTDPDGAAAVLVRLCGGLPLALRAVGEWLARRPHLGLNDAVRALGTDGLPRLEDGTTSVNAVLDMAYQSLPDPTRRLYRLFGWLPGTTVTSSVVTAAGVPDADAAMGDLLTANLAVLVESADRPRRLRLHDMVRAHAREVVREIPDAERDAALRAVADFCTAVVAHADIRVLGPGRFRLQAPPTRTLEELCPHEELFTNGAEALEWLDAERGNLLALLRIAFEAQWYDTVWQLCESLWALYHSRKHHADSIEAHRMGIEAAQWAGRADVEMRMRNQLARAYYELGRYDEATRELDAAGELLDSAADARLSGMIWETQALVALAAKRPDDARTLFTRALEANEATGDRHGVIVQTYNVAQALLAGEHWQEAFETASEAAAMAVESGDDAMLPRLGIVQARALHKLGRVESAAESAMRAAEQAAARKLYAKLDQALGVLAEVAASAEDARLRAACEAKLRELRRDAGVPSGDG
;
A
#
# COMPACT_ATOMS: atom_id res chain seq x y z
N MET A 1 -17.48 10.99 62.52
CA MET A 1 -18.64 11.10 61.63
C MET A 1 -18.16 11.77 60.34
N GLY A 2 -18.00 11.07 59.32
CA GLY A 2 -17.59 11.54 57.99
C GLY A 2 -18.00 10.46 56.99
N GLU A 3 -19.13 10.71 56.33
CA GLU A 3 -19.73 9.78 55.34
C GLU A 3 -18.88 9.71 54.08
N HIS A 4 -18.32 8.54 53.81
CA HIS A 4 -17.81 8.18 52.49
C HIS A 4 -19.00 7.82 51.59
N ARG A 5 -19.41 8.71 50.72
CA ARG A 5 -20.26 8.38 49.57
C ARG A 5 -19.43 7.64 48.56
N GLY A 6 -19.67 6.34 48.44
CA GLY A 6 -19.15 5.52 47.36
C GLY A 6 -19.73 5.97 46.02
N GLY A 7 -18.86 6.49 45.14
CA GLY A 7 -19.19 6.73 43.74
C GLY A 7 -19.27 5.38 43.01
N ALA A 8 -20.45 5.03 42.51
CA ALA A 8 -20.59 3.91 41.59
C ALA A 8 -19.77 4.18 40.32
N SER A 9 -18.72 3.41 40.09
CA SER A 9 -17.99 3.43 38.83
C SER A 9 -18.88 2.79 37.75
N SER A 10 -19.44 3.60 36.88
CA SER A 10 -20.09 3.11 35.68
C SER A 10 -19.03 2.58 34.73
N VAL A 11 -19.01 1.29 34.51
CA VAL A 11 -18.18 0.66 33.46
C VAL A 11 -18.88 0.92 32.14
N THR A 12 -18.28 1.76 31.30
CA THR A 12 -18.78 2.04 29.95
C THR A 12 -18.04 1.15 28.95
N HIS A 13 -18.76 0.26 28.27
CA HIS A 13 -18.22 -0.54 27.17
C HIS A 13 -18.43 0.20 25.85
N ASN A 14 -17.34 0.68 25.27
CA ASN A 14 -17.35 1.27 23.94
C ASN A 14 -16.86 0.22 22.94
N SER A 15 -17.63 -0.05 21.89
CA SER A 15 -17.22 -0.97 20.82
C SER A 15 -17.50 -0.33 19.46
N VAL A 16 -16.60 -0.60 18.50
CA VAL A 16 -16.83 -0.30 17.10
C VAL A 16 -16.97 -1.64 16.39
N ALA A 17 -18.17 -1.91 15.89
CA ALA A 17 -18.50 -3.18 15.21
C ALA A 17 -18.92 -2.92 13.75
N GLY A 18 -18.76 -3.93 12.88
CA GLY A 18 -19.15 -3.87 11.48
C GLY A 18 -18.06 -3.35 10.53
N ASN A 19 -18.44 -3.01 9.30
CA ASN A 19 -17.53 -2.50 8.25
C ASN A 19 -17.12 -1.02 8.46
N ALA A 20 -17.00 -0.58 9.71
CA ALA A 20 -16.57 0.78 10.01
C ALA A 20 -15.08 0.95 9.69
N VAL A 21 -14.78 1.70 8.65
CA VAL A 21 -13.41 2.17 8.39
C VAL A 21 -13.20 3.43 9.21
N ILE A 22 -12.35 3.34 10.24
CA ILE A 22 -11.98 4.50 11.05
C ILE A 22 -10.70 5.09 10.46
N ALA A 23 -10.86 6.16 9.71
CA ALA A 23 -9.74 6.91 9.15
C ALA A 23 -9.42 8.11 10.06
N GLY A 24 -8.77 7.84 11.20
CA GLY A 24 -8.38 8.87 12.17
C GLY A 24 -8.35 8.38 13.61
N PRO A 25 -7.90 9.21 14.58
CA PRO A 25 -7.85 8.81 15.97
C PRO A 25 -9.25 8.52 16.50
N LEU A 26 -9.46 7.28 16.99
CA LEU A 26 -10.67 6.85 17.68
C LEU A 26 -10.50 7.08 19.17
N VAL A 27 -11.35 7.91 19.77
CA VAL A 27 -11.40 8.09 21.22
C VAL A 27 -12.62 7.37 21.76
N MET A 28 -12.37 6.31 22.54
CA MET A 28 -13.39 5.56 23.25
C MET A 28 -13.35 5.93 24.74
N ALA A 29 -14.26 6.79 25.18
CA ALA A 29 -14.32 7.25 26.55
C ALA A 29 -15.77 7.32 27.05
N GLY A 30 -15.99 7.03 28.33
CA GLY A 30 -17.31 7.06 28.96
C GLY A 30 -17.89 8.48 29.11
N ARG A 31 -17.03 9.50 29.16
CA ARG A 31 -17.39 10.92 29.19
C ARG A 31 -16.24 11.74 28.65
N VAL A 32 -16.50 12.59 27.65
CA VAL A 32 -15.54 13.54 27.10
C VAL A 32 -16.06 14.94 27.34
N GLU A 33 -15.40 15.72 28.18
CA GLU A 33 -15.79 17.13 28.48
C GLU A 33 -15.25 18.09 27.42
N SER A 34 -14.12 17.79 26.83
CA SER A 34 -13.61 18.45 25.62
C SER A 34 -12.62 17.53 24.92
N LEU A 35 -12.75 17.37 23.59
CA LEU A 35 -11.79 16.67 22.75
C LEU A 35 -11.18 17.67 21.78
N THR A 36 -9.97 18.12 22.04
CA THR A 36 -9.17 18.83 21.04
C THR A 36 -8.45 17.79 20.22
N LEU A 37 -9.07 17.36 19.12
CA LEU A 37 -8.32 16.59 18.12
C LEU A 37 -7.26 17.52 17.54
N PRO A 38 -6.00 17.06 17.40
CA PRO A 38 -5.03 17.82 16.62
C PRO A 38 -5.67 18.09 15.26
N ALA A 39 -5.63 19.35 14.83
CA ALA A 39 -5.92 19.68 13.44
C ALA A 39 -5.12 18.69 12.58
N ALA A 40 -5.68 18.22 11.46
CA ALA A 40 -4.90 17.43 10.51
C ALA A 40 -3.55 18.12 10.38
N PRO A 41 -2.43 17.42 10.60
CA PRO A 41 -1.13 18.07 10.60
C PRO A 41 -1.06 18.91 9.31
N PRO A 42 -0.61 20.17 9.38
CA PRO A 42 -0.48 21.01 8.20
C PRO A 42 0.28 20.17 7.19
N GLY A 43 -0.29 19.97 5.99
CA GLY A 43 0.13 18.94 5.05
C GLY A 43 1.65 18.87 4.98
N VAL A 44 2.21 17.80 5.54
CA VAL A 44 3.66 17.62 5.58
C VAL A 44 4.12 17.55 4.14
N THR A 45 4.94 18.51 3.72
CA THR A 45 5.54 18.47 2.38
C THR A 45 6.38 17.20 2.27
N PRO A 46 6.06 16.25 1.37
CA PRO A 46 6.75 14.97 1.31
C PRO A 46 8.23 15.16 0.97
N ARG A 47 9.11 14.44 1.67
CA ARG A 47 10.56 14.39 1.43
C ARG A 47 11.01 12.94 1.44
N GLN A 48 10.72 12.22 0.35
CA GLN A 48 10.83 10.76 0.28
C GLN A 48 12.09 10.27 -0.43
N VAL A 49 12.85 11.14 -1.08
CA VAL A 49 14.08 10.72 -1.78
C VAL A 49 15.10 10.23 -0.74
N PRO A 50 15.69 9.03 -0.94
CA PRO A 50 16.68 8.47 -0.02
C PRO A 50 17.89 9.38 0.17
N GLN A 51 18.49 9.33 1.37
CA GLN A 51 19.72 10.08 1.66
C GLN A 51 20.89 9.55 0.81
N PRO A 52 21.76 10.43 0.31
CA PRO A 52 22.93 10.00 -0.44
C PRO A 52 23.95 9.28 0.45
N SER A 53 24.72 8.37 -0.16
CA SER A 53 25.84 7.71 0.54
C SER A 53 26.94 8.73 0.88
N ALA A 54 27.50 8.60 2.09
CA ALA A 54 28.68 9.39 2.50
C ALA A 54 29.91 9.16 1.60
N LEU A 55 29.99 7.99 0.97
CA LEU A 55 31.08 7.60 0.05
C LEU A 55 30.64 7.78 -1.41
N PHE A 56 30.31 9.00 -1.81
CA PHE A 56 30.03 9.34 -3.20
C PHE A 56 31.29 9.88 -3.85
N VAL A 57 31.86 9.13 -4.80
CA VAL A 57 33.10 9.51 -5.48
C VAL A 57 32.85 9.75 -6.96
N ASN A 58 33.42 10.88 -7.45
CA ASN A 58 33.38 11.30 -8.86
C ASN A 58 31.95 11.44 -9.43
N ARG A 59 31.72 11.43 -10.70
CA ARG A 59 30.44 11.72 -11.39
C ARG A 59 30.19 13.22 -11.59
N LYS A 60 31.27 14.01 -11.66
CA LYS A 60 31.16 15.47 -11.83
C LYS A 60 30.49 15.84 -13.14
N ASP A 61 30.77 15.09 -14.20
CA ASP A 61 30.23 15.35 -15.54
C ASP A 61 28.72 15.02 -15.60
N GLU A 62 28.30 13.90 -15.02
CA GLU A 62 26.89 13.53 -14.97
C GLU A 62 26.08 14.47 -14.07
N LEU A 63 26.63 14.84 -12.90
CA LEU A 63 26.04 15.88 -12.05
C LEU A 63 25.98 17.23 -12.77
N GLY A 64 27.02 17.60 -13.49
CA GLY A 64 27.06 18.83 -14.31
C GLY A 64 25.95 18.84 -15.37
N ARG A 65 25.70 17.71 -16.04
CA ARG A 65 24.62 17.56 -17.01
C ARG A 65 23.23 17.64 -16.36
N LEU A 66 23.04 17.02 -15.19
CA LEU A 66 21.80 17.13 -14.42
C LEU A 66 21.50 18.58 -14.02
N LYS A 67 22.52 19.28 -13.51
CA LYS A 67 22.43 20.71 -13.15
C LYS A 67 22.09 21.58 -14.34
N ALA A 68 22.76 21.39 -15.48
CA ALA A 68 22.50 22.14 -16.70
C ALA A 68 21.04 21.93 -17.17
N THR A 69 20.56 20.67 -17.17
CA THR A 69 19.18 20.34 -17.56
C THR A 69 18.17 21.08 -16.69
N GLU A 70 18.37 21.08 -15.37
CA GLU A 70 17.46 21.78 -14.46
C GLU A 70 17.53 23.30 -14.61
N SER A 71 18.73 23.85 -14.81
CA SER A 71 18.93 25.30 -15.10
C SER A 71 18.22 25.73 -16.40
N ASP A 72 18.30 24.89 -17.44
CA ASP A 72 17.65 25.16 -18.73
C ASP A 72 16.12 25.09 -18.60
N ARG A 73 15.60 24.10 -17.82
CA ARG A 73 14.18 24.02 -17.53
C ARG A 73 13.66 25.26 -16.80
N ARG A 74 14.34 25.67 -15.73
CA ARG A 74 13.96 26.86 -14.94
C ARG A 74 14.03 28.17 -15.75
N ALA A 75 15.01 28.26 -16.63
CA ALA A 75 15.16 29.39 -17.52
C ALA A 75 14.17 29.38 -18.71
N GLY A 76 13.29 28.36 -18.79
CA GLY A 76 12.34 28.19 -19.89
C GLY A 76 13.00 27.85 -21.24
N ARG A 77 14.28 27.47 -21.26
CA ARG A 77 15.01 27.08 -22.47
C ARG A 77 14.65 25.67 -22.95
N THR A 78 14.06 24.85 -22.08
CA THR A 78 13.52 23.53 -22.43
C THR A 78 12.16 23.30 -21.76
N THR A 79 11.29 22.59 -22.45
CA THR A 79 10.01 22.12 -21.92
C THR A 79 10.10 20.72 -21.31
N SER A 80 11.30 20.13 -21.31
CA SER A 80 11.54 18.80 -20.75
C SER A 80 11.20 18.76 -19.26
N ARG A 81 10.38 17.77 -18.89
CA ARG A 81 10.00 17.48 -17.49
C ARG A 81 10.45 16.09 -17.06
N ILE A 82 11.18 15.38 -17.90
CA ILE A 82 11.62 14.01 -17.66
C ILE A 82 13.13 13.92 -17.88
N VAL A 83 13.82 13.40 -16.88
CA VAL A 83 15.23 13.01 -16.99
C VAL A 83 15.32 11.51 -16.78
N VAL A 84 16.03 10.81 -17.65
CA VAL A 84 16.29 9.38 -17.54
C VAL A 84 17.78 9.16 -17.28
N VAL A 85 18.11 8.60 -16.13
CA VAL A 85 19.45 8.13 -15.79
C VAL A 85 19.53 6.65 -16.04
N SER A 86 20.20 6.23 -17.10
CA SER A 86 20.30 4.81 -17.49
C SER A 86 21.71 4.25 -17.32
N GLY A 87 21.82 2.92 -17.20
CA GLY A 87 23.09 2.20 -17.08
C GLY A 87 22.91 0.86 -16.34
N LEU A 88 23.94 0.01 -16.36
CA LEU A 88 23.90 -1.32 -15.75
C LEU A 88 23.60 -1.29 -14.25
N GLY A 89 23.21 -2.43 -13.67
CA GLY A 89 23.05 -2.61 -12.22
C GLY A 89 24.37 -2.29 -11.47
N GLY A 90 24.29 -1.76 -10.26
CA GLY A 90 25.48 -1.48 -9.45
C GLY A 90 26.30 -0.24 -9.84
N MET A 91 25.92 0.50 -10.89
CA MET A 91 26.62 1.71 -11.36
C MET A 91 26.44 2.94 -10.47
N GLY A 92 25.55 2.91 -9.52
CA GLY A 92 25.27 4.02 -8.62
C GLY A 92 24.26 5.04 -9.14
N LYS A 93 23.32 4.65 -10.05
CA LYS A 93 22.28 5.53 -10.59
C LYS A 93 21.43 6.18 -9.50
N THR A 94 20.89 5.39 -8.59
CA THR A 94 20.09 5.86 -7.46
C THR A 94 20.88 6.80 -6.57
N GLN A 95 22.15 6.50 -6.31
CA GLN A 95 23.05 7.36 -5.52
C GLN A 95 23.35 8.69 -6.21
N LEU A 96 23.53 8.69 -7.54
CA LEU A 96 23.70 9.92 -8.32
C LEU A 96 22.48 10.84 -8.19
N VAL A 97 21.28 10.28 -8.34
CA VAL A 97 20.02 11.03 -8.21
C VAL A 97 19.81 11.51 -6.78
N ALA A 98 20.07 10.68 -5.78
CA ALA A 98 19.98 11.06 -4.38
C ALA A 98 20.95 12.18 -4.02
N GLN A 99 22.21 12.10 -4.48
CA GLN A 99 23.22 13.13 -4.28
C GLN A 99 22.84 14.48 -4.92
N TRP A 100 22.27 14.44 -6.12
CA TRP A 100 21.76 15.63 -6.78
C TRP A 100 20.55 16.22 -6.05
N ALA A 101 19.60 15.37 -5.65
CA ALA A 101 18.40 15.80 -4.93
C ALA A 101 18.72 16.46 -3.57
N ALA A 102 19.62 15.87 -2.78
CA ALA A 102 20.00 16.39 -1.46
C ALA A 102 20.82 17.69 -1.53
N GLY A 103 21.64 17.88 -2.59
CA GLY A 103 22.55 19.02 -2.69
C GLY A 103 21.92 20.30 -3.23
N GLU A 104 21.08 20.20 -4.25
CA GLU A 104 20.64 21.37 -5.03
C GLU A 104 19.14 21.48 -5.20
N LEU A 105 18.42 20.38 -5.09
CA LEU A 105 17.00 20.36 -5.37
C LEU A 105 16.12 20.54 -4.12
N GLU A 106 16.69 20.42 -2.91
CA GLU A 106 15.91 20.45 -1.68
C GLU A 106 15.07 21.72 -1.52
N GLN A 107 15.66 22.86 -1.84
CA GLN A 107 14.98 24.17 -1.79
C GLN A 107 14.20 24.50 -3.06
N SER A 108 14.43 23.73 -4.12
CA SER A 108 13.97 24.03 -5.47
C SER A 108 12.58 23.53 -5.78
N TYR A 109 12.06 22.57 -4.98
CA TYR A 109 10.78 21.93 -5.19
C TYR A 109 9.90 22.05 -3.94
N PRO A 110 9.26 23.22 -3.71
CA PRO A 110 8.42 23.47 -2.55
C PRO A 110 7.18 22.58 -2.50
N GLY A 111 6.77 22.00 -3.64
CA GLY A 111 5.69 21.02 -3.71
C GLY A 111 6.02 19.66 -3.14
N GLY A 112 7.29 19.43 -2.80
CA GLY A 112 7.77 18.21 -2.17
C GLY A 112 8.56 17.28 -3.09
N HIS A 113 9.13 16.23 -2.48
CA HIS A 113 9.92 15.20 -3.13
C HIS A 113 9.23 13.86 -2.94
N LEU A 114 8.72 13.30 -4.03
CA LEU A 114 8.10 11.98 -4.06
C LEU A 114 9.11 10.96 -4.57
N TYR A 115 9.09 9.76 -4.00
CA TYR A 115 9.96 8.66 -4.40
C TYR A 115 9.17 7.36 -4.56
N ALA A 116 9.48 6.61 -5.60
CA ALA A 116 8.98 5.25 -5.77
C ALA A 116 10.08 4.36 -6.38
N ASP A 117 10.35 3.23 -5.74
CA ASP A 117 11.12 2.14 -6.34
C ASP A 117 10.14 1.17 -7.01
N LEU A 118 10.15 1.16 -8.34
CA LEU A 118 9.23 0.33 -9.11
C LEU A 118 9.55 -1.16 -9.01
N GLU A 119 10.75 -1.53 -8.58
CA GLU A 119 11.11 -2.94 -8.38
C GLU A 119 10.38 -3.53 -7.17
N GLU A 120 10.08 -2.74 -6.13
CA GLU A 120 9.30 -3.18 -4.96
C GLU A 120 7.88 -3.62 -5.32
N GLY A 121 7.26 -2.92 -6.29
CA GLY A 121 5.91 -3.23 -6.77
C GLY A 121 5.86 -4.09 -8.04
N ARG A 122 7.01 -4.58 -8.52
CA ARG A 122 7.07 -5.32 -9.78
C ARG A 122 6.67 -6.77 -9.60
N ARG A 123 5.76 -7.25 -10.47
CA ARG A 123 5.21 -8.61 -10.46
C ARG A 123 5.12 -9.11 -11.90
N ASP A 124 5.66 -10.28 -12.18
CA ASP A 124 5.66 -10.88 -13.52
C ASP A 124 6.09 -9.90 -14.63
N GLY A 125 7.06 -9.04 -14.31
CA GLY A 125 7.54 -7.99 -15.20
C GLY A 125 6.70 -6.71 -15.24
N ALA A 126 5.51 -6.68 -14.65
CA ALA A 126 4.62 -5.52 -14.58
C ALA A 126 4.70 -4.79 -13.23
N VAL A 127 4.38 -3.52 -13.24
CA VAL A 127 4.29 -2.67 -12.03
C VAL A 127 2.86 -2.17 -11.86
N ASP A 128 2.35 -2.19 -10.63
CA ASP A 128 1.10 -1.51 -10.30
C ASP A 128 1.31 0.02 -10.23
N VAL A 129 1.40 0.63 -11.41
CA VAL A 129 1.54 2.10 -11.52
C VAL A 129 0.36 2.83 -10.90
N SER A 130 -0.84 2.22 -10.91
CA SER A 130 -2.04 2.79 -10.29
C SER A 130 -1.88 2.92 -8.78
N GLY A 131 -1.31 1.90 -8.14
CA GLY A 131 -0.97 1.92 -6.71
C GLY A 131 0.11 2.94 -6.38
N VAL A 132 1.12 3.12 -7.24
CA VAL A 132 2.16 4.15 -7.07
C VAL A 132 1.54 5.56 -7.11
N VAL A 133 0.69 5.86 -8.11
CA VAL A 133 0.00 7.17 -8.17
C VAL A 133 -0.88 7.39 -6.94
N ALA A 134 -1.59 6.36 -6.47
CA ALA A 134 -2.39 6.45 -5.24
C ALA A 134 -1.52 6.74 -4.01
N GLY A 135 -0.32 6.14 -3.93
CA GLY A 135 0.68 6.43 -2.90
C GLY A 135 1.12 7.89 -2.91
N PHE A 136 1.43 8.43 -4.08
CA PHE A 136 1.79 9.84 -4.25
C PHE A 136 0.65 10.79 -3.86
N LEU A 137 -0.58 10.48 -4.24
CA LEU A 137 -1.77 11.26 -3.84
C LEU A 137 -1.93 11.29 -2.32
N ARG A 138 -1.77 10.15 -1.63
CA ARG A 138 -1.80 10.09 -0.15
C ARG A 138 -0.69 10.96 0.46
N SER A 139 0.53 10.85 -0.06
CA SER A 139 1.68 11.64 0.42
C SER A 139 1.48 13.16 0.23
N LEU A 140 0.69 13.55 -0.78
CA LEU A 140 0.29 14.93 -1.02
C LEU A 140 -0.92 15.38 -0.19
N GLY A 141 -1.42 14.53 0.70
CA GLY A 141 -2.52 14.83 1.63
C GLY A 141 -3.91 14.50 1.11
N VAL A 142 -4.03 13.77 -0.01
CA VAL A 142 -5.35 13.32 -0.49
C VAL A 142 -5.84 12.16 0.36
N HIS A 143 -7.00 12.32 0.95
CA HIS A 143 -7.61 11.25 1.74
C HIS A 143 -7.95 10.04 0.85
N PRO A 144 -7.72 8.79 1.30
CA PRO A 144 -7.95 7.58 0.50
C PRO A 144 -9.33 7.48 -0.17
N GLU A 145 -10.36 7.96 0.49
CA GLU A 145 -11.75 7.95 -0.05
C GLU A 145 -11.94 8.82 -1.30
N PHE A 146 -11.08 9.82 -1.50
CA PHE A 146 -11.12 10.70 -2.68
C PHE A 146 -10.18 10.26 -3.80
N ILE A 147 -9.46 9.15 -3.61
CA ILE A 147 -8.59 8.60 -4.64
C ILE A 147 -9.42 7.71 -5.58
N PRO A 148 -9.57 8.08 -6.86
CA PRO A 148 -10.35 7.30 -7.81
C PRO A 148 -9.81 5.88 -7.99
N ALA A 149 -10.65 4.95 -8.47
CA ALA A 149 -10.25 3.56 -8.71
C ALA A 149 -9.36 3.41 -9.96
N GLY A 150 -9.66 4.18 -11.04
CA GLY A 150 -9.01 4.06 -12.34
C GLY A 150 -7.66 4.79 -12.42
N LEU A 151 -6.67 4.19 -13.12
CA LEU A 151 -5.35 4.81 -13.33
C LEU A 151 -5.45 6.18 -14.03
N GLY A 152 -6.32 6.30 -15.05
CA GLY A 152 -6.48 7.56 -15.79
C GLY A 152 -6.95 8.70 -14.89
N GLU A 153 -7.94 8.45 -14.06
CA GLU A 153 -8.50 9.42 -13.12
C GLU A 153 -7.50 9.77 -12.03
N ARG A 154 -6.78 8.78 -11.48
CA ARG A 154 -5.69 9.01 -10.51
C ARG A 154 -4.60 9.90 -11.10
N THR A 155 -4.19 9.62 -12.34
CA THR A 155 -3.18 10.42 -13.05
C THR A 155 -3.67 11.85 -13.29
N ALA A 156 -4.92 12.04 -13.67
CA ALA A 156 -5.51 13.37 -13.87
C ALA A 156 -5.56 14.15 -12.54
N LEU A 157 -5.99 13.51 -11.45
CA LEU A 157 -6.00 14.10 -10.12
C LEU A 157 -4.58 14.48 -9.65
N PHE A 158 -3.61 13.56 -9.82
CA PHE A 158 -2.21 13.81 -9.49
C PHE A 158 -1.62 15.03 -10.23
N ARG A 159 -1.87 15.10 -11.53
CA ARG A 159 -1.45 16.25 -12.35
C ARG A 159 -2.11 17.56 -11.90
N SER A 160 -3.40 17.52 -11.58
CA SER A 160 -4.15 18.70 -11.10
C SER A 160 -3.58 19.22 -9.78
N ILE A 161 -3.32 18.34 -8.80
CA ILE A 161 -2.78 18.71 -7.50
C ILE A 161 -1.37 19.26 -7.61
N THR A 162 -0.56 18.71 -8.51
CA THR A 162 0.83 19.13 -8.72
C THR A 162 0.99 20.30 -9.72
N ALA A 163 -0.07 20.71 -10.43
CA ALA A 163 0.01 21.78 -11.44
C ALA A 163 0.42 23.15 -10.85
N GLY A 164 0.02 23.43 -9.60
CA GLY A 164 0.36 24.69 -8.91
C GLY A 164 1.57 24.57 -7.97
N ARG A 165 2.29 23.44 -7.96
CA ARG A 165 3.38 23.19 -7.01
C ARG A 165 4.54 22.51 -7.75
N ASP A 166 5.69 23.19 -7.82
CA ASP A 166 6.90 22.52 -8.33
C ASP A 166 7.23 21.31 -7.46
N THR A 167 7.03 20.10 -8.01
CA THR A 167 7.19 18.83 -7.33
C THR A 167 8.30 18.01 -8.01
N LEU A 168 9.23 17.46 -7.22
CA LEU A 168 10.22 16.51 -7.70
C LEU A 168 9.65 15.08 -7.53
N VAL A 169 9.63 14.31 -8.61
CA VAL A 169 9.29 12.90 -8.61
C VAL A 169 10.53 12.09 -8.99
N VAL A 170 10.96 11.21 -8.13
CA VAL A 170 12.04 10.25 -8.41
C VAL A 170 11.46 8.85 -8.53
N VAL A 171 11.67 8.24 -9.67
CA VAL A 171 11.20 6.88 -9.99
C VAL A 171 12.40 5.99 -10.22
N ASP A 172 12.66 5.08 -9.30
CA ASP A 172 13.79 4.17 -9.38
C ASP A 172 13.42 2.85 -10.07
N ASN A 173 14.35 2.21 -10.77
CA ASN A 173 14.21 0.92 -11.43
C ASN A 173 13.09 0.83 -12.49
N ALA A 174 12.80 1.90 -13.20
CA ALA A 174 11.87 1.87 -14.33
C ALA A 174 12.40 0.97 -15.46
N ARG A 175 11.53 0.17 -16.08
CA ARG A 175 11.88 -0.73 -17.21
C ARG A 175 11.23 -0.32 -18.52
N GLN A 176 10.07 0.35 -18.44
CA GLN A 176 9.27 0.76 -19.62
C GLN A 176 8.78 2.19 -19.49
N ALA A 177 8.62 2.88 -20.60
CA ALA A 177 8.10 4.25 -20.66
C ALA A 177 6.66 4.35 -20.10
N ALA A 178 5.85 3.29 -20.27
CA ALA A 178 4.50 3.20 -19.75
C ALA A 178 4.44 3.27 -18.22
N GLU A 179 5.49 2.84 -17.53
CA GLU A 179 5.60 2.92 -16.06
C GLU A 179 5.86 4.36 -15.59
N VAL A 180 6.52 5.17 -16.41
CA VAL A 180 6.96 6.53 -16.06
C VAL A 180 5.91 7.61 -16.41
N ARG A 181 5.26 7.50 -17.57
CA ARG A 181 4.33 8.51 -18.09
C ARG A 181 3.21 8.93 -17.12
N PRO A 182 2.55 8.02 -16.41
CA PRO A 182 1.50 8.38 -15.46
C PRO A 182 2.00 9.13 -14.23
N LEU A 183 3.30 9.04 -13.92
CA LEU A 183 3.94 9.59 -12.73
C LEU A 183 4.50 11.01 -12.96
N VAL A 184 4.40 11.55 -14.18
CA VAL A 184 4.88 12.90 -14.51
C VAL A 184 3.97 13.94 -13.83
N PRO A 185 4.53 14.82 -12.98
CA PRO A 185 3.74 15.82 -12.26
C PRO A 185 3.21 16.92 -13.20
N GLY A 186 2.15 17.62 -12.79
CA GLY A 186 1.59 18.77 -13.53
C GLY A 186 2.55 19.96 -13.62
N ALA A 187 3.36 20.19 -12.56
CA ALA A 187 4.50 21.10 -12.54
C ALA A 187 5.68 20.44 -11.81
N GLY A 188 6.90 20.77 -12.21
CA GLY A 188 8.13 20.21 -11.62
C GLY A 188 8.86 19.26 -12.55
N LEU A 189 9.59 18.30 -11.99
CA LEU A 189 10.50 17.40 -12.70
C LEU A 189 10.29 15.95 -12.26
N LEU A 190 10.33 15.03 -13.22
CA LEU A 190 10.46 13.62 -12.96
C LEU A 190 11.87 13.15 -13.35
N VAL A 191 12.52 12.40 -12.44
CA VAL A 191 13.80 11.74 -12.69
C VAL A 191 13.58 10.24 -12.57
N ALA A 192 13.80 9.52 -13.67
CA ALA A 192 13.70 8.05 -13.69
C ALA A 192 15.10 7.43 -13.74
N THR A 193 15.36 6.43 -12.90
CA THR A 193 16.52 5.55 -13.11
C THR A 193 16.08 4.28 -13.81
N SER A 194 16.95 3.75 -14.67
CA SER A 194 16.64 2.54 -15.45
C SER A 194 17.91 1.75 -15.78
N ARG A 195 17.75 0.44 -16.01
CA ARG A 195 18.81 -0.37 -16.66
C ARG A 195 18.80 -0.19 -18.17
N ASN A 196 17.66 0.23 -18.74
CA ASN A 196 17.43 0.42 -20.16
C ASN A 196 17.39 1.92 -20.51
N ALA A 197 17.63 2.25 -21.75
CA ALA A 197 17.64 3.64 -22.20
C ALA A 197 16.26 4.32 -22.19
N LEU A 198 15.14 3.57 -22.08
CA LEU A 198 13.75 4.07 -22.13
C LEU A 198 13.53 5.06 -23.31
N SER A 199 14.05 4.70 -24.49
CA SER A 199 14.09 5.56 -25.67
C SER A 199 12.69 6.09 -26.10
N ALA A 200 11.62 5.36 -25.78
CA ALA A 200 10.26 5.82 -26.03
C ALA A 200 9.90 7.12 -25.28
N LEU A 201 10.59 7.49 -24.21
CA LEU A 201 10.41 8.76 -23.49
C LEU A 201 11.07 9.95 -24.22
N SER A 202 11.93 9.71 -25.21
CA SER A 202 12.48 10.78 -26.06
C SER A 202 11.37 11.52 -26.80
N MET A 203 10.28 10.82 -27.17
CA MET A 203 9.09 11.44 -27.78
C MET A 203 8.33 12.33 -26.80
N ASP A 204 8.49 12.12 -25.51
CA ASP A 204 7.95 12.95 -24.44
C ASP A 204 8.93 14.07 -24.03
N GLY A 205 10.01 14.27 -24.78
CA GLY A 205 11.03 15.29 -24.54
C GLY A 205 12.01 14.93 -23.41
N ALA A 206 12.17 13.65 -23.05
CA ALA A 206 13.07 13.26 -21.97
C ALA A 206 14.55 13.51 -22.29
N VAL A 207 15.29 13.99 -21.30
CA VAL A 207 16.77 14.10 -21.36
C VAL A 207 17.38 12.81 -20.85
N HIS A 208 18.28 12.22 -21.63
CA HIS A 208 18.93 10.95 -21.29
C HIS A 208 20.36 11.17 -20.82
N ILE A 209 20.69 10.59 -19.66
CA ILE A 209 22.04 10.55 -19.08
C ILE A 209 22.42 9.08 -18.90
N VAL A 210 23.43 8.66 -19.64
CA VAL A 210 23.92 7.28 -19.53
C VAL A 210 25.07 7.25 -18.53
N LEU A 211 24.94 6.36 -17.53
CA LEU A 211 25.93 6.15 -16.50
C LEU A 211 26.76 4.91 -16.81
N GLY A 212 28.04 5.11 -17.08
CA GLY A 212 29.03 4.06 -17.30
C GLY A 212 29.71 3.59 -16.01
N PRO A 213 30.61 2.57 -16.10
CA PRO A 213 31.52 2.22 -15.01
C PRO A 213 32.34 3.42 -14.55
N LEU A 214 32.90 3.34 -13.35
CA LEU A 214 33.95 4.27 -12.94
C LEU A 214 35.16 4.07 -13.85
N ASP A 215 35.74 5.16 -14.34
CA ASP A 215 37.01 5.08 -15.00
C ASP A 215 38.14 4.63 -14.01
N GLU A 216 39.30 4.24 -14.52
CA GLU A 216 40.37 3.73 -13.67
C GLU A 216 40.77 4.73 -12.58
N ARG A 217 40.82 6.04 -12.91
CA ARG A 217 41.19 7.09 -11.97
C ARG A 217 40.15 7.22 -10.85
N ALA A 218 38.89 7.28 -11.20
CA ALA A 218 37.78 7.37 -10.23
C ALA A 218 37.69 6.10 -9.37
N GLY A 219 37.88 4.93 -9.98
CA GLY A 219 37.90 3.66 -9.28
C GLY A 219 39.07 3.57 -8.28
N VAL A 220 40.26 4.02 -8.65
CA VAL A 220 41.43 4.09 -7.76
C VAL A 220 41.17 5.09 -6.62
N GLU A 221 40.65 6.28 -6.89
CA GLU A 221 40.24 7.24 -5.86
C GLU A 221 39.22 6.61 -4.89
N PHE A 222 38.28 5.84 -5.40
CA PHE A 222 37.30 5.13 -4.57
C PHE A 222 37.96 4.08 -3.70
N VAL A 223 38.87 3.24 -4.22
CA VAL A 223 39.62 2.24 -3.45
C VAL A 223 40.50 2.92 -2.40
N GLN A 224 41.19 4.00 -2.75
CA GLN A 224 42.05 4.74 -1.83
C GLN A 224 41.28 5.44 -0.70
N SER A 225 39.98 5.68 -0.84
CA SER A 225 39.15 6.19 0.25
C SER A 225 39.04 5.22 1.44
N TRP A 226 39.29 3.92 1.24
CA TRP A 226 39.33 2.92 2.32
C TRP A 226 40.75 2.58 2.77
N ARG A 227 41.72 2.63 1.86
CA ARG A 227 43.11 2.25 2.08
C ARG A 227 44.02 3.26 1.44
N VAL A 228 44.72 3.99 2.27
CA VAL A 228 45.63 5.08 1.84
C VAL A 228 46.90 4.57 1.20
N THR A 229 47.35 3.33 1.50
CA THR A 229 48.59 2.76 1.01
C THR A 229 48.36 1.75 -0.11
N ASP A 230 48.81 2.07 -1.30
CA ASP A 230 48.84 1.20 -2.48
C ASP A 230 50.23 1.27 -3.14
N PRO A 231 51.27 0.69 -2.49
CA PRO A 231 52.63 0.82 -2.98
C PRO A 231 52.90 0.13 -4.32
N ASP A 232 52.07 -0.84 -4.68
CA ASP A 232 52.27 -1.71 -5.84
C ASP A 232 51.28 -1.46 -7.00
N GLY A 233 50.42 -0.43 -6.90
CA GLY A 233 49.39 -0.14 -7.92
C GLY A 233 48.26 -1.18 -8.01
N ALA A 234 48.05 -1.96 -6.96
CA ALA A 234 47.04 -3.00 -6.88
C ALA A 234 45.61 -2.46 -6.98
N ALA A 235 45.37 -1.19 -6.60
CA ALA A 235 44.06 -0.55 -6.74
C ALA A 235 43.59 -0.51 -8.20
N ALA A 236 44.47 -0.17 -9.14
CA ALA A 236 44.14 -0.16 -10.57
C ALA A 236 43.77 -1.56 -11.10
N VAL A 237 44.47 -2.58 -10.58
CA VAL A 237 44.17 -3.99 -10.94
C VAL A 237 42.79 -4.39 -10.38
N LEU A 238 42.49 -4.03 -9.13
CA LEU A 238 41.18 -4.29 -8.53
C LEU A 238 40.05 -3.59 -9.27
N VAL A 239 40.25 -2.34 -9.69
CA VAL A 239 39.25 -1.61 -10.49
C VAL A 239 38.94 -2.35 -11.79
N ARG A 240 39.98 -2.84 -12.48
CA ARG A 240 39.79 -3.65 -13.70
C ARG A 240 39.11 -4.99 -13.42
N LEU A 241 39.49 -5.70 -12.37
CA LEU A 241 38.86 -6.97 -11.98
C LEU A 241 37.40 -6.78 -11.57
N CYS A 242 37.06 -5.67 -10.92
CA CYS A 242 35.67 -5.33 -10.58
C CYS A 242 34.89 -4.63 -11.71
N GLY A 243 35.48 -4.54 -12.93
CA GLY A 243 34.85 -3.89 -14.06
C GLY A 243 34.48 -2.40 -13.84
N GLY A 244 35.16 -1.72 -12.94
CA GLY A 244 34.84 -0.33 -12.54
C GLY A 244 33.46 -0.19 -11.85
N LEU A 245 32.84 -1.28 -11.37
CA LEU A 245 31.53 -1.26 -10.74
C LEU A 245 31.63 -0.82 -9.26
N PRO A 246 31.02 0.31 -8.85
CA PRO A 246 31.08 0.79 -7.47
C PRO A 246 30.65 -0.26 -6.44
N LEU A 247 29.59 -1.04 -6.74
CA LEU A 247 29.09 -2.09 -5.86
C LEU A 247 30.11 -3.20 -5.62
N ALA A 248 30.76 -3.67 -6.69
CA ALA A 248 31.80 -4.70 -6.58
C ALA A 248 33.02 -4.18 -5.81
N LEU A 249 33.46 -2.97 -6.12
CA LEU A 249 34.56 -2.33 -5.38
C LEU A 249 34.23 -2.20 -3.89
N ARG A 250 33.01 -1.78 -3.50
CA ARG A 250 32.59 -1.71 -2.10
C ARG A 250 32.64 -3.07 -1.41
N ALA A 251 32.13 -4.12 -2.06
CA ALA A 251 32.17 -5.46 -1.48
C ALA A 251 33.61 -5.93 -1.19
N VAL A 252 34.55 -5.63 -2.10
CA VAL A 252 35.99 -5.90 -1.88
C VAL A 252 36.55 -5.06 -0.72
N GLY A 253 36.18 -3.79 -0.65
CA GLY A 253 36.59 -2.89 0.43
C GLY A 253 36.19 -3.40 1.80
N GLU A 254 34.94 -3.82 1.94
CA GLU A 254 34.45 -4.39 3.20
C GLU A 254 35.07 -5.73 3.53
N TRP A 255 35.31 -6.57 2.51
CA TRP A 255 36.04 -7.82 2.70
C TRP A 255 37.46 -7.57 3.27
N LEU A 256 38.15 -6.55 2.79
CA LEU A 256 39.45 -6.11 3.29
C LEU A 256 39.35 -5.48 4.71
N ALA A 257 38.30 -4.65 4.95
CA ALA A 257 38.13 -3.98 6.26
C ALA A 257 37.94 -4.98 7.38
N ARG A 258 37.28 -6.11 7.13
CA ARG A 258 37.16 -7.21 8.11
C ARG A 258 38.43 -8.03 8.29
N ARG A 259 39.47 -7.82 7.46
CA ARG A 259 40.76 -8.52 7.47
C ARG A 259 41.90 -7.53 7.43
N PRO A 260 42.16 -6.83 8.54
CA PRO A 260 43.16 -5.74 8.58
C PRO A 260 44.59 -6.19 8.25
N HIS A 261 44.86 -7.50 8.36
CA HIS A 261 46.15 -8.11 8.02
C HIS A 261 46.37 -8.34 6.53
N LEU A 262 45.29 -8.27 5.70
CA LEU A 262 45.35 -8.42 4.25
C LEU A 262 45.47 -7.06 3.56
N GLY A 263 46.22 -7.01 2.46
CA GLY A 263 46.37 -5.84 1.59
C GLY A 263 45.60 -5.93 0.30
N LEU A 264 45.69 -4.89 -0.55
CA LEU A 264 45.07 -4.86 -1.86
C LEU A 264 45.54 -6.00 -2.78
N ASN A 265 46.83 -6.39 -2.67
CA ASN A 265 47.37 -7.52 -3.42
C ASN A 265 46.76 -8.86 -3.03
N ASP A 266 46.33 -9.01 -1.77
CA ASP A 266 45.65 -10.23 -1.33
C ASP A 266 44.24 -10.33 -1.93
N ALA A 267 43.53 -9.21 -2.03
CA ALA A 267 42.26 -9.16 -2.74
C ALA A 267 42.43 -9.43 -4.24
N VAL A 268 43.45 -8.87 -4.88
CA VAL A 268 43.78 -9.18 -6.28
C VAL A 268 44.04 -10.66 -6.47
N ARG A 269 44.81 -11.31 -5.56
CA ARG A 269 45.06 -12.77 -5.64
C ARG A 269 43.78 -13.55 -5.40
N ALA A 270 42.98 -13.20 -4.41
CA ALA A 270 41.72 -13.90 -4.13
C ALA A 270 40.75 -13.87 -5.31
N LEU A 271 40.67 -12.76 -6.05
CA LEU A 271 39.85 -12.61 -7.23
C LEU A 271 40.48 -13.21 -8.52
N GLY A 272 41.82 -13.40 -8.54
CA GLY A 272 42.55 -13.83 -9.73
C GLY A 272 42.95 -15.29 -9.74
N THR A 273 42.82 -16.06 -8.63
CA THR A 273 43.35 -17.43 -8.53
C THR A 273 42.47 -18.50 -9.16
N ASP A 274 41.21 -18.27 -9.43
CA ASP A 274 40.27 -19.25 -9.99
C ASP A 274 40.04 -19.13 -11.51
N GLY A 275 41.05 -18.64 -12.25
CA GLY A 275 41.05 -18.77 -13.73
C GLY A 275 39.73 -18.33 -14.40
N LEU A 276 39.16 -17.19 -13.97
CA LEU A 276 37.90 -16.68 -14.47
C LEU A 276 37.97 -16.53 -16.01
N PRO A 277 37.08 -17.15 -16.78
CA PRO A 277 36.99 -16.89 -18.20
C PRO A 277 36.76 -15.40 -18.41
N ARG A 278 37.59 -14.76 -19.22
CA ARG A 278 37.40 -13.39 -19.66
C ARG A 278 36.13 -13.35 -20.50
N LEU A 279 35.01 -12.93 -19.91
CA LEU A 279 33.85 -12.54 -20.66
C LEU A 279 33.94 -11.01 -20.92
N GLU A 280 33.63 -10.62 -22.15
CA GLU A 280 33.71 -9.25 -22.64
C GLU A 280 32.71 -8.30 -21.97
N ASP A 281 31.80 -8.81 -21.12
CA ASP A 281 30.67 -8.05 -20.52
C ASP A 281 30.76 -7.81 -19.00
N GLY A 282 31.86 -8.14 -18.33
CA GLY A 282 32.13 -7.78 -16.92
C GLY A 282 31.29 -8.50 -15.86
N THR A 283 30.32 -9.33 -16.22
CA THR A 283 29.41 -10.00 -15.27
C THR A 283 30.09 -11.08 -14.44
N THR A 284 31.02 -11.82 -15.01
CA THR A 284 31.70 -12.93 -14.32
C THR A 284 32.58 -12.44 -13.16
N SER A 285 33.23 -11.29 -13.32
CA SER A 285 34.09 -10.71 -12.27
C SER A 285 33.25 -10.31 -11.03
N VAL A 286 32.02 -9.87 -11.23
CA VAL A 286 31.13 -9.45 -10.13
C VAL A 286 30.62 -10.65 -9.33
N ASN A 287 30.24 -11.74 -10.00
CA ASN A 287 29.82 -12.97 -9.32
C ASN A 287 30.93 -13.53 -8.43
N ALA A 288 32.17 -13.57 -8.91
CA ALA A 288 33.30 -14.00 -8.08
C ALA A 288 33.52 -13.13 -6.81
N VAL A 289 33.32 -11.81 -6.93
CA VAL A 289 33.36 -10.93 -5.76
C VAL A 289 32.22 -11.23 -4.79
N LEU A 290 31.04 -11.48 -5.30
CA LEU A 290 29.85 -11.79 -4.47
C LEU A 290 29.98 -13.18 -3.84
N ASP A 291 30.53 -14.18 -4.55
CA ASP A 291 30.88 -15.51 -4.01
C ASP A 291 31.86 -15.40 -2.85
N MET A 292 32.94 -14.68 -3.04
CA MET A 292 33.93 -14.43 -1.98
C MET A 292 33.29 -13.74 -0.75
N ALA A 293 32.45 -12.74 -1.00
CA ALA A 293 31.73 -12.05 0.07
C ALA A 293 30.79 -13.02 0.81
N TYR A 294 29.96 -13.79 0.08
CA TYR A 294 29.03 -14.78 0.63
C TYR A 294 29.73 -15.84 1.47
N GLN A 295 30.84 -16.44 0.96
CA GLN A 295 31.61 -17.44 1.69
C GLN A 295 32.23 -16.90 2.99
N SER A 296 32.44 -15.59 3.08
CA SER A 296 32.99 -14.94 4.28
C SER A 296 31.93 -14.62 5.34
N LEU A 297 30.65 -14.77 5.05
CA LEU A 297 29.58 -14.49 6.00
C LEU A 297 29.46 -15.59 7.07
N PRO A 298 29.06 -15.25 8.32
CA PRO A 298 28.68 -16.24 9.33
C PRO A 298 27.47 -17.10 8.86
N ASP A 299 27.33 -18.31 9.43
CA ASP A 299 26.26 -19.23 9.06
C ASP A 299 24.84 -18.65 9.16
N PRO A 300 24.45 -17.92 10.24
CA PRO A 300 23.16 -17.27 10.30
C PRO A 300 22.94 -16.26 9.16
N THR A 301 23.97 -15.48 8.85
CA THR A 301 23.93 -14.47 7.80
C THR A 301 23.85 -15.10 6.40
N ARG A 302 24.52 -16.26 6.18
CA ARG A 302 24.36 -17.04 4.94
C ARG A 302 22.94 -17.58 4.80
N ARG A 303 22.29 -18.02 5.90
CA ARG A 303 20.87 -18.43 5.86
C ARG A 303 19.96 -17.26 5.47
N LEU A 304 20.17 -16.07 6.04
CA LEU A 304 19.45 -14.86 5.66
C LEU A 304 19.69 -14.50 4.19
N TYR A 305 20.93 -14.60 3.71
CA TYR A 305 21.26 -14.37 2.29
C TYR A 305 20.48 -15.31 1.36
N ARG A 306 20.42 -16.61 1.70
CA ARG A 306 19.64 -17.61 0.97
C ARG A 306 18.13 -17.33 1.02
N LEU A 307 17.62 -16.87 2.16
CA LEU A 307 16.21 -16.50 2.31
C LEU A 307 15.80 -15.44 1.27
N PHE A 308 16.64 -14.45 0.99
CA PHE A 308 16.39 -13.47 -0.07
C PHE A 308 16.41 -14.07 -1.48
N GLY A 309 17.10 -15.18 -1.68
CA GLY A 309 17.09 -15.92 -2.94
C GLY A 309 15.75 -16.64 -3.18
N TRP A 310 15.12 -17.13 -2.12
CA TRP A 310 13.84 -17.83 -2.16
C TRP A 310 12.64 -16.90 -2.12
N LEU A 311 12.71 -15.84 -1.31
CA LEU A 311 11.59 -14.90 -1.18
C LEU A 311 11.43 -14.06 -2.46
N PRO A 312 10.22 -13.96 -3.00
CA PRO A 312 9.95 -13.15 -4.19
C PRO A 312 9.94 -11.65 -3.86
N GLY A 313 9.68 -11.28 -2.61
CA GLY A 313 9.72 -9.91 -2.12
C GLY A 313 11.13 -9.31 -2.14
N THR A 314 11.23 -7.99 -2.11
CA THR A 314 12.52 -7.28 -2.18
C THR A 314 13.07 -6.90 -0.82
N THR A 315 12.21 -6.86 0.20
CA THR A 315 12.55 -6.44 1.57
C THR A 315 12.10 -7.47 2.59
N VAL A 316 12.83 -7.55 3.70
CA VAL A 316 12.43 -8.36 4.86
C VAL A 316 12.54 -7.53 6.15
N THR A 317 11.72 -7.88 7.15
CA THR A 317 11.81 -7.37 8.51
C THR A 317 12.53 -8.37 9.41
N SER A 318 13.00 -7.93 10.58
CA SER A 318 13.62 -8.82 11.58
C SER A 318 12.66 -9.94 12.00
N SER A 319 11.37 -9.65 12.17
CA SER A 319 10.35 -10.64 12.53
C SER A 319 10.21 -11.74 11.48
N VAL A 320 10.22 -11.41 10.19
CA VAL A 320 10.19 -12.40 9.08
C VAL A 320 11.45 -13.26 9.09
N VAL A 321 12.61 -12.65 9.32
CA VAL A 321 13.91 -13.35 9.39
C VAL A 321 13.93 -14.34 10.57
N THR A 322 13.43 -13.91 11.73
CA THR A 322 13.28 -14.77 12.92
C THR A 322 12.31 -15.93 12.65
N ALA A 323 11.16 -15.62 12.04
CA ALA A 323 10.17 -16.64 11.67
C ALA A 323 10.73 -17.70 10.70
N ALA A 324 11.61 -17.30 9.77
CA ALA A 324 12.31 -18.21 8.87
C ALA A 324 13.34 -19.12 9.57
N GLY A 325 13.51 -19.00 10.89
CA GLY A 325 14.44 -19.80 11.67
C GLY A 325 15.89 -19.36 11.56
N VAL A 326 16.16 -18.09 11.22
CA VAL A 326 17.51 -17.53 11.23
C VAL A 326 17.85 -17.11 12.67
N PRO A 327 18.87 -17.73 13.30
CA PRO A 327 19.29 -17.35 14.63
C PRO A 327 19.83 -15.91 14.64
N ASP A 328 19.52 -15.16 15.71
CA ASP A 328 19.99 -13.78 15.90
C ASP A 328 19.77 -12.91 14.65
N ALA A 329 18.50 -12.76 14.28
CA ALA A 329 18.08 -12.07 13.05
C ALA A 329 18.69 -10.67 12.93
N ASP A 330 18.74 -9.90 14.02
CA ASP A 330 19.28 -8.53 14.00
C ASP A 330 20.79 -8.51 13.76
N ALA A 331 21.55 -9.43 14.34
CA ALA A 331 22.97 -9.58 14.06
C ALA A 331 23.21 -10.00 12.61
N ALA A 332 22.44 -10.97 12.07
CA ALA A 332 22.54 -11.40 10.69
C ALA A 332 22.22 -10.26 9.71
N MET A 333 21.20 -9.44 10.00
CA MET A 333 20.87 -8.24 9.22
C MET A 333 22.01 -7.20 9.30
N GLY A 334 22.56 -6.97 10.49
CA GLY A 334 23.70 -6.09 10.71
C GLY A 334 24.94 -6.52 9.93
N ASP A 335 25.21 -7.81 9.84
CA ASP A 335 26.31 -8.35 9.05
C ASP A 335 26.16 -8.08 7.55
N LEU A 336 24.95 -8.24 6.98
CA LEU A 336 24.71 -7.92 5.57
C LEU A 336 24.88 -6.42 5.29
N LEU A 337 24.43 -5.57 6.22
CA LEU A 337 24.63 -4.12 6.13
C LEU A 337 26.12 -3.77 6.18
N THR A 338 26.85 -4.33 7.13
CA THR A 338 28.29 -4.12 7.29
C THR A 338 29.08 -4.64 6.08
N ALA A 339 28.61 -5.74 5.45
CA ALA A 339 29.21 -6.24 4.22
C ALA A 339 28.85 -5.41 2.96
N ASN A 340 28.03 -4.36 3.08
CA ASN A 340 27.48 -3.60 1.97
C ASN A 340 26.77 -4.46 0.89
N LEU A 341 26.23 -5.60 1.28
CA LEU A 341 25.42 -6.47 0.44
C LEU A 341 23.93 -6.07 0.47
N ALA A 342 23.54 -5.33 1.50
CA ALA A 342 22.18 -4.85 1.71
C ALA A 342 22.14 -3.37 2.08
N VAL A 343 20.95 -2.79 2.00
CA VAL A 343 20.63 -1.44 2.48
C VAL A 343 19.45 -1.49 3.43
N LEU A 344 19.44 -0.58 4.39
CA LEU A 344 18.30 -0.37 5.25
C LEU A 344 17.31 0.57 4.55
N VAL A 345 16.07 0.12 4.42
CA VAL A 345 14.96 0.94 3.93
C VAL A 345 14.28 1.52 5.16
N GLU A 346 14.46 2.81 5.39
CA GLU A 346 13.86 3.53 6.52
C GLU A 346 12.64 4.31 6.04
N SER A 347 11.58 4.25 6.83
CA SER A 347 10.42 5.14 6.73
C SER A 347 10.14 5.65 8.13
N ALA A 348 9.77 6.92 8.28
CA ALA A 348 9.62 7.58 9.59
C ALA A 348 8.66 6.83 10.54
N ASP A 349 7.67 6.09 9.99
CA ASP A 349 6.61 5.46 10.76
C ASP A 349 6.52 3.94 10.52
N ARG A 350 7.60 3.29 10.02
CA ARG A 350 7.57 1.85 9.65
C ARG A 350 8.74 1.08 10.26
N PRO A 351 8.58 -0.23 10.56
CA PRO A 351 9.67 -1.05 11.00
C PRO A 351 10.81 -1.08 9.97
N ARG A 352 12.04 -1.12 10.46
CA ARG A 352 13.24 -1.18 9.63
C ARG A 352 13.20 -2.40 8.73
N ARG A 353 13.48 -2.19 7.43
CA ARG A 353 13.47 -3.24 6.42
C ARG A 353 14.83 -3.38 5.79
N LEU A 354 15.29 -4.60 5.63
CA LEU A 354 16.51 -4.90 4.91
C LEU A 354 16.17 -5.21 3.45
N ARG A 355 16.96 -4.65 2.52
CA ARG A 355 16.88 -4.94 1.09
C ARG A 355 18.26 -5.28 0.55
N LEU A 356 18.38 -6.38 -0.20
CA LEU A 356 19.59 -6.63 -0.95
C LEU A 356 19.67 -5.71 -2.18
N HIS A 357 20.89 -5.34 -2.55
CA HIS A 357 21.12 -4.74 -3.86
C HIS A 357 20.73 -5.72 -4.97
N ASP A 358 20.24 -5.23 -6.11
CA ASP A 358 19.68 -6.08 -7.19
C ASP A 358 20.65 -7.16 -7.69
N MET A 359 21.92 -6.80 -7.84
CA MET A 359 22.95 -7.77 -8.26
C MET A 359 23.22 -8.82 -7.17
N VAL A 360 23.25 -8.40 -5.91
CA VAL A 360 23.41 -9.30 -4.76
C VAL A 360 22.22 -10.25 -4.67
N ARG A 361 21.01 -9.78 -4.93
CA ARG A 361 19.82 -10.61 -4.96
C ARG A 361 19.81 -11.58 -6.13
N ALA A 362 20.27 -11.14 -7.31
CA ALA A 362 20.43 -12.05 -8.46
C ALA A 362 21.40 -13.19 -8.13
N HIS A 363 22.53 -12.86 -7.51
CA HIS A 363 23.51 -13.84 -7.02
C HIS A 363 22.92 -14.75 -5.93
N ALA A 364 22.15 -14.23 -4.98
CA ALA A 364 21.46 -15.04 -3.96
C ALA A 364 20.54 -16.09 -4.61
N ARG A 365 19.83 -15.74 -5.69
CA ARG A 365 18.98 -16.66 -6.45
C ARG A 365 19.79 -17.74 -7.17
N GLU A 366 21.02 -17.48 -7.57
CA GLU A 366 21.92 -18.48 -8.13
C GLU A 366 22.43 -19.44 -7.07
N VAL A 367 22.89 -18.89 -5.94
CA VAL A 367 23.36 -19.68 -4.79
C VAL A 367 22.32 -20.69 -4.31
N VAL A 368 21.05 -20.30 -4.24
CA VAL A 368 19.99 -21.21 -3.74
C VAL A 368 19.59 -22.32 -4.70
N ARG A 369 20.02 -22.30 -5.95
CA ARG A 369 19.75 -23.40 -6.91
C ARG A 369 20.42 -24.70 -6.50
N GLU A 370 21.51 -24.63 -5.75
CA GLU A 370 22.29 -25.78 -5.27
C GLU A 370 21.82 -26.23 -3.87
N ILE A 371 20.89 -25.52 -3.23
CA ILE A 371 20.39 -25.83 -1.89
C ILE A 371 19.20 -26.80 -2.00
N PRO A 372 19.12 -27.82 -1.13
CA PRO A 372 18.01 -28.77 -1.14
C PRO A 372 16.65 -28.11 -0.95
N ASP A 373 15.65 -28.54 -1.74
CA ASP A 373 14.27 -28.02 -1.66
C ASP A 373 13.66 -28.09 -0.25
N ALA A 374 14.02 -29.12 0.53
CA ALA A 374 13.52 -29.28 1.91
C ALA A 374 13.90 -28.10 2.83
N GLU A 375 15.09 -27.51 2.66
CA GLU A 375 15.50 -26.33 3.44
C GLU A 375 14.67 -25.10 3.02
N ARG A 376 14.49 -24.93 1.71
CA ARG A 376 13.63 -23.88 1.16
C ARG A 376 12.19 -23.98 1.67
N ASP A 377 11.61 -25.17 1.53
CA ASP A 377 10.19 -25.41 1.86
C ASP A 377 9.93 -25.21 3.36
N ALA A 378 10.86 -25.65 4.22
CA ALA A 378 10.77 -25.41 5.65
C ALA A 378 10.82 -23.92 6.00
N ALA A 379 11.75 -23.15 5.41
CA ALA A 379 11.86 -21.73 5.66
C ALA A 379 10.64 -20.95 5.13
N LEU A 380 10.20 -21.25 3.91
CA LEU A 380 9.03 -20.59 3.31
C LEU A 380 7.74 -20.94 4.04
N ARG A 381 7.58 -22.19 4.51
CA ARG A 381 6.42 -22.59 5.32
C ARG A 381 6.36 -21.84 6.64
N ALA A 382 7.47 -21.72 7.33
CA ALA A 382 7.55 -20.97 8.58
C ALA A 382 7.23 -19.48 8.39
N VAL A 383 7.71 -18.85 7.31
CA VAL A 383 7.34 -17.47 6.94
C VAL A 383 5.85 -17.37 6.62
N ALA A 384 5.28 -18.34 5.91
CA ALA A 384 3.87 -18.35 5.56
C ALA A 384 2.97 -18.47 6.79
N ASP A 385 3.30 -19.35 7.72
CA ASP A 385 2.56 -19.53 8.98
C ASP A 385 2.60 -18.24 9.82
N PHE A 386 3.78 -17.61 9.93
CA PHE A 386 3.94 -16.31 10.59
C PHE A 386 3.12 -15.21 9.94
N CYS A 387 3.25 -15.01 8.63
CA CYS A 387 2.52 -13.97 7.90
C CYS A 387 1.00 -14.17 7.99
N THR A 388 0.51 -15.41 7.92
CA THR A 388 -0.91 -15.73 8.05
C THR A 388 -1.43 -15.30 9.42
N ALA A 389 -0.70 -15.58 10.49
CA ALA A 389 -1.07 -15.17 11.85
C ALA A 389 -1.08 -13.64 12.01
N VAL A 390 -0.04 -12.95 11.53
CA VAL A 390 0.07 -11.48 11.61
C VAL A 390 -1.04 -10.80 10.80
N VAL A 391 -1.31 -11.27 9.58
CA VAL A 391 -2.36 -10.71 8.70
C VAL A 391 -3.74 -10.92 9.31
N ALA A 392 -4.01 -12.08 9.91
CA ALA A 392 -5.28 -12.34 10.61
C ALA A 392 -5.47 -11.40 11.81
N HIS A 393 -4.39 -11.14 12.58
CA HIS A 393 -4.43 -10.17 13.66
C HIS A 393 -4.66 -8.74 13.15
N ALA A 394 -3.98 -8.36 12.08
CA ALA A 394 -4.16 -7.06 11.43
C ALA A 394 -5.60 -6.86 10.92
N ASP A 395 -6.21 -7.88 10.31
CA ASP A 395 -7.62 -7.84 9.88
C ASP A 395 -8.58 -7.59 11.06
N ILE A 396 -8.34 -8.22 12.21
CA ILE A 396 -9.14 -7.98 13.42
C ILE A 396 -8.95 -6.55 13.92
N ARG A 397 -7.73 -6.02 13.91
CA ARG A 397 -7.45 -4.65 14.35
C ARG A 397 -8.04 -3.60 13.42
N VAL A 398 -8.07 -3.85 12.10
CA VAL A 398 -8.59 -2.92 11.08
C VAL A 398 -10.12 -2.95 11.03
N LEU A 399 -10.73 -4.12 10.94
CA LEU A 399 -12.17 -4.29 10.69
C LEU A 399 -12.99 -4.66 11.93
N GLY A 400 -12.33 -4.75 13.08
CA GLY A 400 -12.96 -5.11 14.36
C GLY A 400 -13.24 -6.61 14.51
N PRO A 401 -13.45 -7.07 15.76
CA PRO A 401 -13.71 -8.48 16.07
C PRO A 401 -15.10 -8.95 15.62
N GLY A 402 -16.06 -8.04 15.44
CA GLY A 402 -17.45 -8.37 15.07
C GLY A 402 -17.64 -8.76 13.60
N ARG A 403 -16.66 -8.53 12.73
CA ARG A 403 -16.76 -8.96 11.34
C ARG A 403 -16.81 -10.48 11.25
N PHE A 404 -17.73 -11.00 10.44
CA PHE A 404 -17.80 -12.43 10.14
C PHE A 404 -16.55 -12.90 9.38
N ARG A 405 -15.97 -14.00 9.86
CA ARG A 405 -14.80 -14.69 9.29
C ARG A 405 -15.05 -16.18 9.29
N LEU A 406 -14.56 -16.86 8.27
CA LEU A 406 -14.67 -18.32 8.16
C LEU A 406 -13.66 -19.09 9.03
N GLN A 407 -13.02 -18.48 9.93
CA GLN A 407 -11.80 -18.96 10.59
C GLN A 407 -11.79 -20.42 11.02
N ALA A 408 -10.80 -21.15 10.45
CA ALA A 408 -9.99 -21.99 11.31
C ALA A 408 -8.93 -21.09 11.99
N PRO A 409 -8.69 -21.18 13.29
CA PRO A 409 -7.58 -20.48 13.91
C PRO A 409 -6.28 -20.87 13.20
N PRO A 410 -5.34 -19.92 13.00
CA PRO A 410 -4.02 -20.26 12.47
C PRO A 410 -3.43 -21.39 13.32
N THR A 411 -2.77 -22.32 12.67
CA THR A 411 -2.17 -23.52 13.30
C THR A 411 -1.19 -23.17 14.43
N ARG A 412 -0.71 -21.92 14.47
CA ARG A 412 0.06 -21.32 15.56
C ARG A 412 -0.56 -19.99 15.93
N THR A 413 -0.69 -19.76 17.23
CA THR A 413 -1.13 -18.44 17.73
C THR A 413 -0.01 -17.42 17.54
N LEU A 414 -0.39 -16.14 17.42
CA LEU A 414 0.57 -15.05 17.32
C LEU A 414 1.51 -15.01 18.53
N GLU A 415 1.01 -15.35 19.72
CA GLU A 415 1.77 -15.44 20.97
C GLU A 415 2.87 -16.51 20.92
N GLU A 416 2.67 -17.62 20.18
CA GLU A 416 3.68 -18.66 19.97
C GLU A 416 4.77 -18.20 18.99
N LEU A 417 4.41 -17.35 18.00
CA LEU A 417 5.32 -16.89 16.95
C LEU A 417 6.06 -15.60 17.32
N CYS A 418 5.43 -14.75 18.12
CA CYS A 418 5.98 -13.46 18.59
C CYS A 418 5.60 -13.20 20.05
N PRO A 419 6.17 -13.95 21.03
CA PRO A 419 5.72 -13.96 22.41
C PRO A 419 5.93 -12.64 23.18
N HIS A 420 6.58 -11.64 22.62
CA HIS A 420 6.97 -10.41 23.31
C HIS A 420 6.64 -9.11 22.54
N GLU A 421 5.94 -9.17 21.41
CA GLU A 421 5.66 -7.98 20.62
C GLU A 421 4.15 -7.66 20.59
N GLU A 422 3.80 -6.46 21.04
CA GLU A 422 2.53 -5.84 20.70
C GLU A 422 2.62 -5.35 19.25
N LEU A 423 2.20 -6.19 18.31
CA LEU A 423 2.43 -5.98 16.86
C LEU A 423 1.78 -4.71 16.32
N PHE A 424 0.63 -4.32 16.87
CA PHE A 424 -0.08 -3.11 16.43
C PHE A 424 -0.83 -2.49 17.61
N THR A 425 -0.62 -1.20 17.83
CA THR A 425 -1.34 -0.44 18.86
C THR A 425 -2.77 -0.12 18.44
N ASN A 426 -3.03 0.02 17.13
CA ASN A 426 -4.34 0.38 16.58
C ASN A 426 -4.52 -0.11 15.15
N GLY A 427 -5.76 0.04 14.62
CA GLY A 427 -6.10 -0.39 13.26
C GLY A 427 -5.41 0.41 12.14
N ALA A 428 -5.04 1.66 12.38
CA ALA A 428 -4.35 2.47 11.39
C ALA A 428 -2.92 1.94 11.17
N GLU A 429 -2.21 1.63 12.26
CA GLU A 429 -0.87 1.02 12.20
C GLU A 429 -0.91 -0.36 11.53
N ALA A 430 -1.90 -1.18 11.86
CA ALA A 430 -2.10 -2.47 11.21
C ALA A 430 -2.34 -2.33 9.70
N LEU A 431 -3.13 -1.35 9.28
CA LEU A 431 -3.41 -1.10 7.87
C LEU A 431 -2.18 -0.58 7.12
N GLU A 432 -1.37 0.29 7.74
CA GLU A 432 -0.10 0.75 7.17
C GLU A 432 0.90 -0.40 7.00
N TRP A 433 0.95 -1.32 7.97
CA TRP A 433 1.78 -2.52 7.86
C TRP A 433 1.32 -3.42 6.71
N LEU A 434 0.01 -3.69 6.60
CA LEU A 434 -0.55 -4.48 5.50
C LEU A 434 -0.23 -3.86 4.14
N ASP A 435 -0.36 -2.54 4.01
CA ASP A 435 -0.06 -1.82 2.76
C ASP A 435 1.45 -1.89 2.43
N ALA A 436 2.30 -1.80 3.45
CA ALA A 436 3.73 -1.92 3.31
C ALA A 436 4.18 -3.34 2.91
N GLU A 437 3.55 -4.39 3.48
CA GLU A 437 3.86 -5.79 3.15
C GLU A 437 3.10 -6.32 1.94
N ARG A 438 2.23 -5.55 1.34
CA ARG A 438 1.33 -5.95 0.24
C ARG A 438 2.02 -6.80 -0.83
N GLY A 439 3.18 -6.32 -1.30
CA GLY A 439 3.95 -7.03 -2.33
C GLY A 439 4.49 -8.38 -1.86
N ASN A 440 5.02 -8.43 -0.65
CA ASN A 440 5.54 -9.65 -0.04
C ASN A 440 4.41 -10.65 0.23
N LEU A 441 3.26 -10.19 0.73
CA LEU A 441 2.11 -11.02 1.06
C LEU A 441 1.48 -11.67 -0.17
N LEU A 442 1.30 -10.91 -1.27
CA LEU A 442 0.79 -11.50 -2.51
C LEU A 442 1.78 -12.47 -3.13
N ALA A 443 3.06 -12.17 -3.06
CA ALA A 443 4.09 -13.07 -3.55
C ALA A 443 4.18 -14.37 -2.72
N LEU A 444 3.99 -14.26 -1.40
CA LEU A 444 3.88 -15.42 -0.51
C LEU A 444 2.62 -16.26 -0.81
N LEU A 445 1.51 -15.60 -1.13
CA LEU A 445 0.28 -16.25 -1.54
C LEU A 445 0.48 -17.11 -2.79
N ARG A 446 1.21 -16.61 -3.79
CA ARG A 446 1.58 -17.37 -5.00
C ARG A 446 2.41 -18.60 -4.66
N ILE A 447 3.43 -18.45 -3.80
CA ILE A 447 4.25 -19.58 -3.35
C ILE A 447 3.39 -20.62 -2.65
N ALA A 448 2.53 -20.19 -1.74
CA ALA A 448 1.62 -21.10 -1.02
C ALA A 448 0.68 -21.83 -1.98
N PHE A 449 0.20 -21.15 -3.02
CA PHE A 449 -0.65 -21.74 -4.05
C PHE A 449 0.10 -22.77 -4.91
N GLU A 450 1.30 -22.43 -5.40
CA GLU A 450 2.17 -23.34 -6.14
C GLU A 450 2.59 -24.56 -5.31
N ALA A 451 2.83 -24.35 -4.02
CA ALA A 451 3.15 -25.42 -3.06
C ALA A 451 1.93 -26.20 -2.57
N GLN A 452 0.73 -25.90 -3.06
CA GLN A 452 -0.54 -26.55 -2.69
C GLN A 452 -0.88 -26.43 -1.19
N TRP A 453 -0.47 -25.33 -0.54
CA TRP A 453 -0.84 -25.05 0.85
C TRP A 453 -2.21 -24.34 0.90
N TYR A 454 -3.23 -25.04 0.45
CA TYR A 454 -4.55 -24.47 0.18
C TYR A 454 -5.18 -23.78 1.38
N ASP A 455 -5.00 -24.31 2.60
CA ASP A 455 -5.50 -23.68 3.82
C ASP A 455 -4.81 -22.31 4.07
N THR A 456 -3.50 -22.22 3.88
CA THR A 456 -2.75 -20.97 3.99
C THR A 456 -3.22 -19.96 2.94
N VAL A 457 -3.49 -20.40 1.71
CA VAL A 457 -3.94 -19.55 0.61
C VAL A 457 -5.25 -18.86 0.97
N TRP A 458 -6.30 -19.61 1.32
CA TRP A 458 -7.59 -19.00 1.56
C TRP A 458 -7.62 -18.19 2.87
N GLN A 459 -6.89 -18.59 3.91
CA GLN A 459 -6.78 -17.84 5.17
C GLN A 459 -6.11 -16.48 4.97
N LEU A 460 -5.04 -16.43 4.17
CA LEU A 460 -4.41 -15.17 3.76
C LEU A 460 -5.37 -14.31 2.94
N CYS A 461 -6.07 -14.90 1.94
CA CYS A 461 -7.02 -14.16 1.12
C CYS A 461 -8.13 -13.52 1.96
N GLU A 462 -8.73 -14.28 2.88
CA GLU A 462 -9.80 -13.78 3.74
C GLU A 462 -9.35 -12.61 4.60
N SER A 463 -8.15 -12.71 5.19
CA SER A 463 -7.61 -11.69 6.10
C SER A 463 -7.07 -10.47 5.33
N LEU A 464 -6.54 -10.64 4.12
CA LEU A 464 -6.12 -9.54 3.25
C LEU A 464 -7.28 -8.68 2.75
N TRP A 465 -8.53 -9.11 2.95
CA TRP A 465 -9.70 -8.29 2.70
C TRP A 465 -9.64 -6.94 3.43
N ALA A 466 -9.11 -6.89 4.64
CA ALA A 466 -8.93 -5.64 5.38
C ALA A 466 -8.12 -4.61 4.59
N LEU A 467 -7.04 -5.04 3.96
CA LEU A 467 -6.21 -4.20 3.09
C LEU A 467 -6.96 -3.80 1.83
N TYR A 468 -7.49 -4.78 1.09
CA TYR A 468 -8.08 -4.55 -0.23
C TYR A 468 -9.31 -3.67 -0.15
N HIS A 469 -10.16 -3.90 0.86
CA HIS A 469 -11.33 -3.08 1.10
C HIS A 469 -10.99 -1.63 1.47
N SER A 470 -9.98 -1.44 2.34
CA SER A 470 -9.61 -0.11 2.85
C SER A 470 -8.77 0.70 1.88
N ARG A 471 -7.86 0.07 1.14
CA ARG A 471 -6.88 0.73 0.25
C ARG A 471 -7.20 0.62 -1.24
N LYS A 472 -8.25 -0.14 -1.60
CA LYS A 472 -8.73 -0.29 -2.98
C LYS A 472 -7.68 -0.83 -3.96
N HIS A 473 -6.87 -1.79 -3.51
CA HIS A 473 -5.91 -2.51 -4.36
C HIS A 473 -6.63 -3.60 -5.17
N HIS A 474 -7.47 -3.19 -6.11
CA HIS A 474 -8.36 -4.12 -6.83
C HIS A 474 -7.62 -5.17 -7.66
N ALA A 475 -6.50 -4.83 -8.29
CA ALA A 475 -5.73 -5.78 -9.08
C ALA A 475 -5.22 -6.95 -8.22
N ASP A 476 -4.67 -6.64 -7.04
CA ASP A 476 -4.18 -7.63 -6.09
C ASP A 476 -5.32 -8.45 -5.50
N SER A 477 -6.43 -7.79 -5.18
CA SER A 477 -7.64 -8.43 -4.68
C SER A 477 -8.17 -9.47 -5.68
N ILE A 478 -8.26 -9.11 -6.96
CA ILE A 478 -8.73 -10.03 -8.02
C ILE A 478 -7.82 -11.24 -8.12
N GLU A 479 -6.52 -11.03 -8.14
CA GLU A 479 -5.55 -12.11 -8.23
C GLU A 479 -5.61 -13.03 -7.00
N ALA A 480 -5.57 -12.45 -5.80
CA ALA A 480 -5.62 -13.19 -4.55
C ALA A 480 -6.88 -14.05 -4.43
N HIS A 481 -8.06 -13.45 -4.70
CA HIS A 481 -9.31 -14.18 -4.56
C HIS A 481 -9.51 -15.26 -5.63
N ARG A 482 -8.95 -15.10 -6.84
CA ARG A 482 -8.91 -16.20 -7.83
C ARG A 482 -8.12 -17.39 -7.32
N MET A 483 -6.93 -17.18 -6.78
CA MET A 483 -6.16 -18.26 -6.14
C MET A 483 -6.91 -18.85 -4.94
N GLY A 484 -7.59 -18.00 -4.15
CA GLY A 484 -8.41 -18.45 -3.03
C GLY A 484 -9.58 -19.33 -3.45
N ILE A 485 -10.26 -19.03 -4.57
CA ILE A 485 -11.33 -19.85 -5.17
C ILE A 485 -10.79 -21.22 -5.57
N GLU A 486 -9.70 -21.23 -6.35
CA GLU A 486 -9.09 -22.48 -6.79
C GLU A 486 -8.60 -23.34 -5.60
N ALA A 487 -7.99 -22.71 -4.61
CA ALA A 487 -7.56 -23.40 -3.39
C ALA A 487 -8.76 -24.00 -2.63
N ALA A 488 -9.88 -23.27 -2.54
CA ALA A 488 -11.11 -23.77 -1.91
C ALA A 488 -11.70 -24.96 -2.66
N GLN A 489 -11.69 -24.93 -3.98
CA GLN A 489 -12.15 -26.03 -4.85
C GLN A 489 -11.31 -27.30 -4.63
N TRP A 490 -9.98 -27.17 -4.63
CA TRP A 490 -9.06 -28.27 -4.36
C TRP A 490 -9.21 -28.82 -2.94
N ALA A 491 -9.51 -27.96 -1.97
CA ALA A 491 -9.75 -28.38 -0.58
C ALA A 491 -11.18 -28.94 -0.33
N GLY A 492 -12.08 -28.87 -1.31
CA GLY A 492 -13.48 -29.30 -1.18
C GLY A 492 -14.29 -28.43 -0.19
N ARG A 493 -13.94 -27.16 -0.04
CA ARG A 493 -14.51 -26.19 0.91
C ARG A 493 -15.47 -25.24 0.21
N ALA A 494 -16.75 -25.64 0.06
CA ALA A 494 -17.80 -24.83 -0.56
C ALA A 494 -18.03 -23.49 0.15
N ASP A 495 -17.96 -23.46 1.49
CA ASP A 495 -18.09 -22.26 2.31
C ASP A 495 -16.98 -21.24 2.01
N VAL A 496 -15.73 -21.70 1.87
CA VAL A 496 -14.59 -20.86 1.50
C VAL A 496 -14.73 -20.37 0.07
N GLU A 497 -15.11 -21.24 -0.87
CA GLU A 497 -15.32 -20.84 -2.27
C GLU A 497 -16.38 -19.73 -2.40
N MET A 498 -17.53 -19.90 -1.75
CA MET A 498 -18.57 -18.86 -1.69
C MET A 498 -18.03 -17.53 -1.18
N ARG A 499 -17.26 -17.57 -0.09
CA ARG A 499 -16.65 -16.38 0.51
C ARG A 499 -15.68 -15.68 -0.43
N MET A 500 -14.79 -16.43 -1.07
CA MET A 500 -13.80 -15.89 -2.00
C MET A 500 -14.45 -15.30 -3.25
N ARG A 501 -15.48 -15.98 -3.81
CA ARG A 501 -16.27 -15.47 -4.95
C ARG A 501 -17.02 -14.18 -4.61
N ASN A 502 -17.61 -14.09 -3.41
CA ASN A 502 -18.27 -12.87 -2.96
C ASN A 502 -17.28 -11.69 -2.84
N GLN A 503 -16.09 -11.92 -2.28
CA GLN A 503 -15.06 -10.87 -2.16
C GLN A 503 -14.52 -10.45 -3.54
N LEU A 504 -14.34 -11.40 -4.46
CA LEU A 504 -13.97 -11.12 -5.85
C LEU A 504 -15.05 -10.29 -6.57
N ALA A 505 -16.32 -10.67 -6.40
CA ALA A 505 -17.44 -9.93 -6.95
C ALA A 505 -17.52 -8.49 -6.42
N ARG A 506 -17.22 -8.27 -5.15
CA ARG A 506 -17.11 -6.92 -4.56
C ARG A 506 -16.02 -6.08 -5.24
N ALA A 507 -14.86 -6.68 -5.55
CA ALA A 507 -13.80 -5.99 -6.27
C ALA A 507 -14.25 -5.62 -7.71
N TYR A 508 -14.92 -6.52 -8.41
CA TYR A 508 -15.49 -6.24 -9.73
C TYR A 508 -16.57 -5.17 -9.68
N TYR A 509 -17.46 -5.23 -8.68
CA TYR A 509 -18.50 -4.22 -8.46
C TYR A 509 -17.90 -2.81 -8.29
N GLU A 510 -16.88 -2.66 -7.47
CA GLU A 510 -16.21 -1.36 -7.24
C GLU A 510 -15.51 -0.82 -8.51
N LEU A 511 -15.10 -1.71 -9.41
CA LEU A 511 -14.54 -1.35 -10.73
C LEU A 511 -15.60 -1.10 -11.80
N GLY A 512 -16.91 -1.22 -11.50
CA GLY A 512 -17.99 -1.10 -12.46
C GLY A 512 -18.11 -2.29 -13.43
N ARG A 513 -17.40 -3.41 -13.14
CA ARG A 513 -17.38 -4.63 -13.95
C ARG A 513 -18.52 -5.57 -13.53
N TYR A 514 -19.76 -5.11 -13.74
CA TYR A 514 -20.96 -5.77 -13.20
C TYR A 514 -21.22 -7.17 -13.77
N ASP A 515 -20.90 -7.41 -15.03
CA ASP A 515 -21.09 -8.74 -15.67
C ASP A 515 -20.17 -9.80 -15.03
N GLU A 516 -18.96 -9.41 -14.66
CA GLU A 516 -18.01 -10.29 -13.99
C GLU A 516 -18.40 -10.52 -12.54
N ALA A 517 -18.86 -9.47 -11.86
CA ALA A 517 -19.40 -9.60 -10.50
C ALA A 517 -20.61 -10.57 -10.48
N THR A 518 -21.52 -10.45 -11.46
CA THR A 518 -22.68 -11.33 -11.57
C THR A 518 -22.27 -12.79 -11.75
N ARG A 519 -21.34 -13.06 -12.67
CA ARG A 519 -20.85 -14.44 -12.90
C ARG A 519 -20.28 -15.11 -11.63
N GLU A 520 -19.51 -14.37 -10.85
CA GLU A 520 -18.96 -14.91 -9.59
C GLU A 520 -20.06 -15.12 -8.55
N LEU A 521 -21.06 -14.25 -8.49
CA LEU A 521 -22.17 -14.35 -7.56
C LEU A 521 -23.15 -15.47 -7.94
N ASP A 522 -23.37 -15.71 -9.23
CA ASP A 522 -24.17 -16.82 -9.70
C ASP A 522 -23.50 -18.16 -9.36
N ALA A 523 -22.19 -18.28 -9.61
CA ALA A 523 -21.42 -19.45 -9.23
C ALA A 523 -21.36 -19.66 -7.69
N ALA A 524 -21.35 -18.58 -6.91
CA ALA A 524 -21.49 -18.70 -5.45
C ALA A 524 -22.90 -19.11 -5.04
N GLY A 525 -23.91 -18.66 -5.78
CA GLY A 525 -25.32 -19.03 -5.58
C GLY A 525 -25.60 -20.52 -5.75
N GLU A 526 -24.91 -21.18 -6.69
CA GLU A 526 -25.01 -22.63 -6.91
C GLU A 526 -24.50 -23.47 -5.71
N LEU A 527 -23.69 -22.87 -4.84
CA LEU A 527 -23.12 -23.53 -3.65
C LEU A 527 -23.93 -23.31 -2.38
N LEU A 528 -24.99 -22.48 -2.40
CA LEU A 528 -25.76 -22.10 -1.20
C LEU A 528 -26.29 -23.32 -0.42
N ASP A 529 -26.84 -24.32 -1.12
CA ASP A 529 -27.38 -25.52 -0.50
C ASP A 529 -26.27 -26.41 0.13
N SER A 530 -25.04 -26.31 -0.40
CA SER A 530 -23.92 -27.13 0.06
C SER A 530 -23.28 -26.58 1.34
N ALA A 531 -23.32 -25.26 1.54
CA ALA A 531 -22.66 -24.61 2.69
C ALA A 531 -23.60 -24.41 3.89
N ALA A 532 -24.91 -24.36 3.68
CA ALA A 532 -25.98 -24.23 4.69
C ALA A 532 -25.74 -23.13 5.76
N ASP A 533 -24.97 -22.07 5.44
CA ASP A 533 -24.67 -20.95 6.34
C ASP A 533 -25.47 -19.69 5.94
N ALA A 534 -26.42 -19.32 6.80
CA ALA A 534 -27.28 -18.16 6.57
C ALA A 534 -26.49 -16.84 6.43
N ARG A 535 -25.34 -16.70 7.10
CA ARG A 535 -24.49 -15.50 7.02
C ARG A 535 -23.84 -15.37 5.63
N LEU A 536 -23.30 -16.49 5.10
CA LEU A 536 -22.75 -16.52 3.75
C LEU A 536 -23.81 -16.22 2.70
N SER A 537 -25.00 -16.84 2.85
CA SER A 537 -26.14 -16.57 1.97
C SER A 537 -26.54 -15.10 1.98
N GLY A 538 -26.66 -14.48 3.16
CA GLY A 538 -26.98 -13.07 3.32
C GLY A 538 -25.96 -12.16 2.64
N MET A 539 -24.67 -12.47 2.74
CA MET A 539 -23.60 -11.69 2.10
C MET A 539 -23.62 -11.78 0.57
N ILE A 540 -23.96 -12.95 0.02
CA ILE A 540 -24.10 -13.13 -1.43
C ILE A 540 -25.30 -12.32 -1.92
N TRP A 541 -26.46 -12.45 -1.29
CA TRP A 541 -27.65 -11.69 -1.65
C TRP A 541 -27.44 -10.18 -1.55
N GLU A 542 -26.74 -9.70 -0.51
CA GLU A 542 -26.34 -8.29 -0.40
C GLU A 542 -25.52 -7.84 -1.60
N THR A 543 -24.52 -8.61 -2.00
CA THR A 543 -23.65 -8.20 -3.11
C THR A 543 -24.38 -8.29 -4.45
N GLN A 544 -25.23 -9.31 -4.65
CA GLN A 544 -26.14 -9.39 -5.82
C GLN A 544 -27.07 -8.18 -5.89
N ALA A 545 -27.64 -7.77 -4.76
CA ALA A 545 -28.49 -6.61 -4.66
C ALA A 545 -27.78 -5.30 -5.02
N LEU A 546 -26.52 -5.12 -4.53
CA LEU A 546 -25.69 -3.95 -4.90
C LEU A 546 -25.43 -3.91 -6.41
N VAL A 547 -25.12 -5.04 -7.02
CA VAL A 547 -24.92 -5.15 -8.49
C VAL A 547 -26.24 -4.85 -9.24
N ALA A 548 -27.37 -5.37 -8.78
CA ALA A 548 -28.67 -5.11 -9.36
C ALA A 548 -29.05 -3.61 -9.29
N LEU A 549 -28.77 -2.98 -8.14
CA LEU A 549 -29.04 -1.55 -7.95
C LEU A 549 -28.16 -0.68 -8.88
N ALA A 550 -26.88 -1.01 -9.00
CA ALA A 550 -25.97 -0.34 -9.93
C ALA A 550 -26.37 -0.54 -11.40
N ALA A 551 -26.92 -1.72 -11.72
CA ALA A 551 -27.50 -2.03 -13.04
C ALA A 551 -28.91 -1.42 -13.26
N LYS A 552 -29.37 -0.51 -12.38
CA LYS A 552 -30.68 0.15 -12.42
C LYS A 552 -31.86 -0.82 -12.38
N ARG A 553 -31.77 -1.87 -11.59
CA ARG A 553 -32.84 -2.85 -11.32
C ARG A 553 -33.25 -2.79 -9.84
N PRO A 554 -33.95 -1.71 -9.42
CA PRO A 554 -34.22 -1.45 -7.99
C PRO A 554 -35.16 -2.48 -7.36
N ASP A 555 -36.11 -3.07 -8.09
CA ASP A 555 -37.02 -4.09 -7.55
C ASP A 555 -36.29 -5.40 -7.27
N ASP A 556 -35.39 -5.81 -8.16
CA ASP A 556 -34.53 -6.98 -7.93
C ASP A 556 -33.65 -6.74 -6.71
N ALA A 557 -33.05 -5.54 -6.63
CA ALA A 557 -32.20 -5.17 -5.49
C ALA A 557 -32.99 -5.19 -4.18
N ARG A 558 -34.19 -4.64 -4.16
CA ARG A 558 -35.10 -4.67 -3.00
C ARG A 558 -35.34 -6.10 -2.52
N THR A 559 -35.71 -6.97 -3.44
CA THR A 559 -35.99 -8.39 -3.14
C THR A 559 -34.78 -9.07 -2.51
N LEU A 560 -33.59 -8.87 -3.08
CA LEU A 560 -32.34 -9.48 -2.60
C LEU A 560 -31.90 -8.89 -1.26
N PHE A 561 -32.01 -7.57 -1.06
CA PHE A 561 -31.73 -6.95 0.25
C PHE A 561 -32.67 -7.43 1.36
N THR A 562 -33.98 -7.66 1.02
CA THR A 562 -34.94 -8.24 1.98
C THR A 562 -34.53 -9.64 2.38
N ARG A 563 -34.09 -10.50 1.44
CA ARG A 563 -33.56 -11.84 1.77
C ARG A 563 -32.31 -11.76 2.65
N ALA A 564 -31.40 -10.78 2.37
CA ALA A 564 -30.23 -10.57 3.20
C ALA A 564 -30.62 -10.05 4.61
N LEU A 565 -31.65 -9.24 4.72
CA LEU A 565 -32.21 -8.79 6.01
C LEU A 565 -32.74 -9.98 6.81
N GLU A 566 -33.55 -10.84 6.23
CA GLU A 566 -34.07 -12.06 6.87
C GLU A 566 -32.94 -12.96 7.37
N ALA A 567 -31.84 -13.09 6.60
CA ALA A 567 -30.68 -13.87 7.01
C ALA A 567 -29.96 -13.24 8.25
N ASN A 568 -29.84 -11.91 8.30
CA ASN A 568 -29.25 -11.22 9.44
C ASN A 568 -30.16 -11.29 10.69
N GLU A 569 -31.47 -11.23 10.53
CA GLU A 569 -32.44 -11.46 11.61
C GLU A 569 -32.33 -12.87 12.17
N ALA A 570 -32.26 -13.89 11.29
CA ALA A 570 -32.11 -15.29 11.69
C ALA A 570 -30.81 -15.58 12.46
N THR A 571 -29.75 -14.81 12.19
CA THR A 571 -28.46 -14.94 12.86
C THR A 571 -28.27 -13.99 14.06
N GLY A 572 -29.24 -13.11 14.31
CA GLY A 572 -29.20 -12.13 15.40
C GLY A 572 -28.15 -11.02 15.19
N ASP A 573 -27.73 -10.78 13.94
CA ASP A 573 -26.80 -9.70 13.62
C ASP A 573 -27.52 -8.35 13.56
N ARG A 574 -27.63 -7.68 14.70
CA ARG A 574 -28.31 -6.37 14.81
C ARG A 574 -27.73 -5.29 13.87
N HIS A 575 -26.40 -5.25 13.74
CA HIS A 575 -25.76 -4.31 12.82
C HIS A 575 -26.11 -4.64 11.36
N GLY A 576 -26.05 -5.91 10.99
CA GLY A 576 -26.45 -6.38 9.66
C GLY A 576 -27.91 -6.04 9.35
N VAL A 577 -28.83 -6.17 10.31
CA VAL A 577 -30.23 -5.76 10.17
C VAL A 577 -30.34 -4.29 9.81
N ILE A 578 -29.65 -3.39 10.55
CA ILE A 578 -29.67 -1.94 10.27
C ILE A 578 -29.11 -1.64 8.88
N VAL A 579 -28.00 -2.30 8.51
CA VAL A 579 -27.37 -2.12 7.19
C VAL A 579 -28.30 -2.58 6.06
N GLN A 580 -28.95 -3.73 6.21
CA GLN A 580 -29.85 -4.22 5.15
C GLN A 580 -31.13 -3.39 5.07
N THR A 581 -31.70 -2.94 6.18
CA THR A 581 -32.84 -2.01 6.19
C THR A 581 -32.48 -0.69 5.50
N TYR A 582 -31.27 -0.17 5.73
CA TYR A 582 -30.75 0.98 4.98
C TYR A 582 -30.63 0.68 3.47
N ASN A 583 -30.16 -0.49 3.08
CA ASN A 583 -30.00 -0.89 1.69
C ASN A 583 -31.39 -1.06 0.99
N VAL A 584 -32.38 -1.60 1.69
CA VAL A 584 -33.77 -1.66 1.25
C VAL A 584 -34.31 -0.23 0.99
N ALA A 585 -34.06 0.69 1.92
CA ALA A 585 -34.47 2.10 1.74
C ALA A 585 -33.80 2.75 0.52
N GLN A 586 -32.54 2.41 0.23
CA GLN A 586 -31.87 2.89 -1.00
C GLN A 586 -32.50 2.30 -2.27
N ALA A 587 -32.86 1.02 -2.27
CA ALA A 587 -33.53 0.38 -3.41
C ALA A 587 -34.92 0.99 -3.65
N LEU A 588 -35.68 1.24 -2.57
CA LEU A 588 -36.98 1.93 -2.64
C LEU A 588 -36.83 3.35 -3.20
N LEU A 589 -35.81 4.09 -2.76
CA LEU A 589 -35.51 5.44 -3.26
C LEU A 589 -35.20 5.41 -4.76
N ALA A 590 -34.41 4.45 -5.21
CA ALA A 590 -34.04 4.27 -6.61
C ALA A 590 -35.24 3.79 -7.48
N GLY A 591 -36.18 3.06 -6.87
CA GLY A 591 -37.44 2.62 -7.49
C GLY A 591 -38.55 3.68 -7.41
N GLU A 592 -38.23 4.91 -6.99
CA GLU A 592 -39.18 6.03 -6.87
C GLU A 592 -40.30 5.83 -5.83
N HIS A 593 -40.14 4.85 -4.91
CA HIS A 593 -41.04 4.63 -3.76
C HIS A 593 -40.65 5.53 -2.58
N TRP A 594 -40.73 6.84 -2.79
CA TRP A 594 -40.08 7.84 -1.90
C TRP A 594 -40.67 7.85 -0.49
N GLN A 595 -41.97 7.64 -0.30
CA GLN A 595 -42.61 7.60 1.02
C GLN A 595 -42.12 6.36 1.80
N GLU A 596 -42.14 5.19 1.18
CA GLU A 596 -41.65 3.94 1.79
C GLU A 596 -40.16 4.03 2.10
N ALA A 597 -39.35 4.62 1.20
CA ALA A 597 -37.93 4.85 1.42
C ALA A 597 -37.66 5.72 2.67
N PHE A 598 -38.45 6.77 2.87
CA PHE A 598 -38.36 7.62 4.06
C PHE A 598 -38.72 6.86 5.34
N GLU A 599 -39.83 6.10 5.31
CA GLU A 599 -40.29 5.31 6.45
C GLU A 599 -39.28 4.25 6.85
N THR A 600 -38.81 3.45 5.89
CA THR A 600 -37.78 2.41 6.09
C THR A 600 -36.47 2.99 6.60
N ALA A 601 -36.01 4.12 6.06
CA ALA A 601 -34.80 4.79 6.55
C ALA A 601 -34.98 5.35 7.95
N SER A 602 -36.19 5.76 8.33
CA SER A 602 -36.52 6.27 9.67
C SER A 602 -36.56 5.14 10.69
N GLU A 603 -37.08 3.98 10.34
CA GLU A 603 -37.04 2.77 11.14
C GLU A 603 -35.59 2.33 11.41
N ALA A 604 -34.76 2.25 10.36
CA ALA A 604 -33.35 1.93 10.50
C ALA A 604 -32.60 2.95 11.39
N ALA A 605 -32.95 4.25 11.29
CA ALA A 605 -32.36 5.28 12.13
C ALA A 605 -32.74 5.12 13.61
N ALA A 606 -33.97 4.72 13.90
CA ALA A 606 -34.40 4.42 15.26
C ALA A 606 -33.63 3.22 15.84
N MET A 607 -33.51 2.14 15.05
CA MET A 607 -32.71 0.96 15.44
C MET A 607 -31.24 1.31 15.67
N ALA A 608 -30.65 2.17 14.81
CA ALA A 608 -29.27 2.63 14.97
C ALA A 608 -29.04 3.42 16.26
N VAL A 609 -29.97 4.30 16.62
CA VAL A 609 -29.94 5.05 17.89
C VAL A 609 -30.07 4.10 19.08
N GLU A 610 -31.02 3.15 19.04
CA GLU A 610 -31.22 2.18 20.12
C GLU A 610 -30.00 1.29 20.37
N SER A 611 -29.33 0.87 19.31
CA SER A 611 -28.15 0.01 19.38
C SER A 611 -26.84 0.78 19.61
N GLY A 612 -26.84 2.11 19.53
CA GLY A 612 -25.64 2.95 19.59
C GLY A 612 -24.78 2.87 18.31
N ASP A 613 -25.36 2.46 17.19
CA ASP A 613 -24.69 2.40 15.89
C ASP A 613 -24.70 3.76 15.17
N ASP A 614 -24.12 4.72 15.82
CA ASP A 614 -24.09 6.10 15.35
C ASP A 614 -23.41 6.28 13.98
N ALA A 615 -22.60 5.32 13.54
CA ALA A 615 -21.92 5.35 12.23
C ALA A 615 -22.90 5.24 11.05
N MET A 616 -24.08 4.66 11.27
CA MET A 616 -25.12 4.54 10.26
C MET A 616 -25.97 5.81 10.11
N LEU A 617 -26.05 6.65 11.14
CA LEU A 617 -26.94 7.82 11.14
C LEU A 617 -26.73 8.80 9.96
N PRO A 618 -25.48 9.18 9.58
CA PRO A 618 -25.28 10.04 8.41
C PRO A 618 -25.80 9.42 7.11
N ARG A 619 -25.60 8.10 6.92
CA ARG A 619 -26.06 7.37 5.74
C ARG A 619 -27.58 7.37 5.63
N LEU A 620 -28.23 7.08 6.74
CA LEU A 620 -29.70 7.07 6.85
C LEU A 620 -30.28 8.47 6.66
N GLY A 621 -29.68 9.50 7.27
CA GLY A 621 -30.08 10.89 7.08
C GLY A 621 -29.98 11.36 5.62
N ILE A 622 -29.00 10.89 4.86
CA ILE A 622 -28.90 11.18 3.41
C ILE A 622 -30.09 10.58 2.64
N VAL A 623 -30.47 9.33 2.92
CA VAL A 623 -31.62 8.69 2.28
C VAL A 623 -32.92 9.40 2.66
N GLN A 624 -33.11 9.72 3.95
CA GLN A 624 -34.27 10.50 4.41
C GLN A 624 -34.36 11.85 3.70
N ALA A 625 -33.25 12.59 3.62
CA ALA A 625 -33.21 13.90 2.96
C ALA A 625 -33.59 13.83 1.48
N ARG A 626 -33.04 12.84 0.75
CA ARG A 626 -33.38 12.61 -0.66
C ARG A 626 -34.85 12.24 -0.84
N ALA A 627 -35.38 11.34 -0.03
CA ALA A 627 -36.77 10.92 -0.09
C ALA A 627 -37.73 12.10 0.19
N LEU A 628 -37.45 12.88 1.25
CA LEU A 628 -38.22 14.08 1.60
C LEU A 628 -38.18 15.13 0.47
N HIS A 629 -37.01 15.34 -0.12
CA HIS A 629 -36.84 16.26 -1.25
C HIS A 629 -37.74 15.86 -2.45
N LYS A 630 -37.71 14.57 -2.82
CA LYS A 630 -38.57 14.03 -3.89
C LYS A 630 -40.05 14.10 -3.57
N LEU A 631 -40.43 14.06 -2.29
CA LEU A 631 -41.82 14.25 -1.83
C LEU A 631 -42.23 15.74 -1.75
N GLY A 632 -41.36 16.68 -2.11
CA GLY A 632 -41.61 18.12 -2.03
C GLY A 632 -41.60 18.70 -0.62
N ARG A 633 -41.13 17.96 0.38
CA ARG A 633 -40.99 18.39 1.79
C ARG A 633 -39.67 19.07 2.02
N VAL A 634 -39.47 20.24 1.40
CA VAL A 634 -38.18 20.91 1.23
C VAL A 634 -37.53 21.28 2.56
N GLU A 635 -38.31 21.81 3.54
CA GLU A 635 -37.79 22.18 4.86
C GLU A 635 -37.27 20.97 5.62
N SER A 636 -38.04 19.89 5.68
CA SER A 636 -37.67 18.67 6.38
C SER A 636 -36.46 17.99 5.68
N ALA A 637 -36.37 18.10 4.35
CA ALA A 637 -35.22 17.62 3.58
C ALA A 637 -33.94 18.38 3.93
N ALA A 638 -34.03 19.71 4.05
CA ALA A 638 -32.90 20.55 4.46
C ALA A 638 -32.41 20.21 5.87
N GLU A 639 -33.32 20.07 6.84
CA GLU A 639 -32.99 19.70 8.22
C GLU A 639 -32.29 18.33 8.27
N SER A 640 -32.81 17.33 7.54
CA SER A 640 -32.20 15.98 7.47
C SER A 640 -30.83 16.00 6.83
N ALA A 641 -30.64 16.75 5.71
CA ALA A 641 -29.37 16.87 5.03
C ALA A 641 -28.30 17.59 5.89
N MET A 642 -28.68 18.69 6.58
CA MET A 642 -27.79 19.41 7.49
C MET A 642 -27.32 18.52 8.62
N ARG A 643 -28.23 17.80 9.27
CA ARG A 643 -27.94 16.88 10.37
C ARG A 643 -27.02 15.76 9.90
N ALA A 644 -27.29 15.16 8.74
CA ALA A 644 -26.43 14.13 8.15
C ALA A 644 -25.02 14.66 7.86
N ALA A 645 -24.90 15.88 7.34
CA ALA A 645 -23.63 16.51 7.05
C ALA A 645 -22.83 16.80 8.34
N GLU A 646 -23.48 17.33 9.37
CA GLU A 646 -22.85 17.56 10.68
C GLU A 646 -22.36 16.26 11.33
N GLN A 647 -23.19 15.22 11.30
CA GLN A 647 -22.84 13.92 11.85
C GLN A 647 -21.68 13.27 11.06
N ALA A 648 -21.65 13.42 9.72
CA ALA A 648 -20.58 12.94 8.89
C ALA A 648 -19.28 13.73 9.13
N ALA A 649 -19.35 15.05 9.26
CA ALA A 649 -18.21 15.90 9.57
C ALA A 649 -17.60 15.57 10.95
N ALA A 650 -18.44 15.45 11.98
CA ALA A 650 -17.99 15.09 13.33
C ALA A 650 -17.26 13.75 13.39
N ARG A 651 -17.63 12.80 12.51
CA ARG A 651 -17.02 11.46 12.41
C ARG A 651 -15.94 11.34 11.34
N LYS A 652 -15.63 12.43 10.63
CA LYS A 652 -14.67 12.46 9.51
C LYS A 652 -15.01 11.47 8.39
N LEU A 653 -16.29 11.24 8.16
CA LEU A 653 -16.81 10.41 7.07
C LEU A 653 -16.92 11.26 5.80
N TYR A 654 -15.79 11.64 5.20
CA TYR A 654 -15.71 12.65 4.15
C TYR A 654 -16.56 12.33 2.91
N ALA A 655 -16.59 11.08 2.49
CA ALA A 655 -17.43 10.65 1.35
C ALA A 655 -18.93 10.81 1.66
N LYS A 656 -19.36 10.58 2.90
CA LYS A 656 -20.75 10.80 3.34
C LYS A 656 -21.04 12.27 3.55
N LEU A 657 -20.06 13.03 4.04
CA LEU A 657 -20.18 14.48 4.11
C LEU A 657 -20.40 15.08 2.72
N ASP A 658 -19.59 14.69 1.72
CA ASP A 658 -19.75 15.17 0.35
C ASP A 658 -21.13 14.83 -0.23
N GLN A 659 -21.61 13.59 -0.01
CA GLN A 659 -22.95 13.18 -0.41
C GLN A 659 -24.05 14.00 0.26
N ALA A 660 -23.94 14.26 1.57
CA ALA A 660 -24.90 15.07 2.31
C ALA A 660 -24.90 16.52 1.84
N LEU A 661 -23.71 17.10 1.60
CA LEU A 661 -23.57 18.44 1.05
C LEU A 661 -24.13 18.56 -0.37
N GLY A 662 -24.00 17.51 -1.19
CA GLY A 662 -24.62 17.43 -2.51
C GLY A 662 -26.16 17.51 -2.41
N VAL A 663 -26.76 16.69 -1.54
CA VAL A 663 -28.21 16.74 -1.29
C VAL A 663 -28.64 18.11 -0.75
N LEU A 664 -27.88 18.69 0.17
CA LEU A 664 -28.19 20.01 0.71
C LEU A 664 -28.13 21.10 -0.37
N ALA A 665 -27.21 21.00 -1.33
CA ALA A 665 -27.14 21.91 -2.46
C ALA A 665 -28.34 21.75 -3.42
N GLU A 666 -28.77 20.50 -3.71
CA GLU A 666 -29.98 20.23 -4.49
C GLU A 666 -31.24 20.81 -3.82
N VAL A 667 -31.37 20.62 -2.53
CA VAL A 667 -32.50 21.17 -1.72
C VAL A 667 -32.45 22.70 -1.73
N ALA A 668 -31.28 23.31 -1.53
CA ALA A 668 -31.12 24.77 -1.61
C ALA A 668 -31.54 25.34 -2.96
N ALA A 669 -31.16 24.66 -4.05
CA ALA A 669 -31.52 25.09 -5.42
C ALA A 669 -33.04 25.02 -5.70
N SER A 670 -33.74 24.08 -5.06
CA SER A 670 -35.19 23.89 -5.23
C SER A 670 -36.04 24.69 -4.22
N ALA A 671 -35.41 25.29 -3.20
CA ALA A 671 -36.12 26.05 -2.19
C ALA A 671 -36.69 27.36 -2.75
N GLU A 672 -38.02 27.54 -2.65
CA GLU A 672 -38.67 28.79 -3.02
C GLU A 672 -38.47 29.87 -1.93
N ASP A 673 -38.40 29.48 -0.66
CA ASP A 673 -38.13 30.39 0.44
C ASP A 673 -36.66 30.85 0.43
N ALA A 674 -36.48 32.16 0.24
CA ALA A 674 -35.16 32.80 0.20
C ALA A 674 -34.38 32.64 1.54
N ARG A 675 -35.06 32.55 2.68
CA ARG A 675 -34.43 32.35 3.99
C ARG A 675 -33.88 30.93 4.14
N LEU A 676 -34.66 29.93 3.73
CA LEU A 676 -34.22 28.56 3.76
C LEU A 676 -33.02 28.35 2.82
N ARG A 677 -33.10 28.91 1.59
CA ARG A 677 -31.98 28.87 0.65
C ARG A 677 -30.70 29.48 1.23
N ALA A 678 -30.80 30.67 1.78
CA ALA A 678 -29.66 31.34 2.41
C ALA A 678 -29.06 30.54 3.57
N ALA A 679 -29.91 29.89 4.39
CA ALA A 679 -29.45 29.03 5.50
C ALA A 679 -28.72 27.80 5.00
N CYS A 680 -29.23 27.11 3.97
CA CYS A 680 -28.57 25.97 3.36
C CYS A 680 -27.21 26.35 2.75
N GLU A 681 -27.15 27.45 2.01
CA GLU A 681 -25.90 27.94 1.41
C GLU A 681 -24.85 28.36 2.45
N ALA A 682 -25.31 28.98 3.58
CA ALA A 682 -24.41 29.35 4.68
C ALA A 682 -23.80 28.09 5.32
N LYS A 683 -24.63 27.06 5.56
CA LYS A 683 -24.18 25.79 6.13
C LYS A 683 -23.26 25.01 5.19
N LEU A 684 -23.54 25.02 3.90
CA LEU A 684 -22.66 24.46 2.87
C LEU A 684 -21.25 25.10 2.91
N ARG A 685 -21.21 26.43 2.97
CA ARG A 685 -19.91 27.16 3.06
C ARG A 685 -19.15 26.88 4.35
N GLU A 686 -19.86 26.81 5.48
CA GLU A 686 -19.30 26.46 6.78
C GLU A 686 -18.65 25.08 6.76
N LEU A 687 -19.43 24.03 6.44
CA LEU A 687 -18.99 22.65 6.51
C LEU A 687 -17.89 22.33 5.47
N ARG A 688 -17.93 22.91 4.26
CA ARG A 688 -16.86 22.77 3.28
C ARG A 688 -15.55 23.36 3.77
N ARG A 689 -15.59 24.55 4.36
CA ARG A 689 -14.41 25.23 4.92
C ARG A 689 -13.80 24.40 6.07
N ASP A 690 -14.64 23.93 7.00
CA ASP A 690 -14.19 23.20 8.17
C ASP A 690 -13.63 21.81 7.82
N ALA A 691 -14.15 21.21 6.75
CA ALA A 691 -13.65 19.93 6.25
C ALA A 691 -12.44 20.04 5.29
N GLY A 692 -12.03 21.27 4.91
CA GLY A 692 -10.96 21.48 3.92
C GLY A 692 -11.33 21.02 2.50
N VAL A 693 -12.62 20.89 2.20
CA VAL A 693 -13.11 20.51 0.87
C VAL A 693 -13.05 21.74 -0.03
N PRO A 694 -12.39 21.69 -1.22
CA PRO A 694 -12.33 22.81 -2.13
C PRO A 694 -13.76 23.30 -2.48
N SER A 695 -13.98 24.62 -2.44
CA SER A 695 -15.20 25.23 -2.99
C SER A 695 -15.23 24.94 -4.49
N GLY A 696 -16.27 24.25 -4.96
CA GLY A 696 -16.47 23.93 -6.37
C GLY A 696 -16.90 25.13 -7.22
N ASP A 697 -16.36 26.31 -6.98
CA ASP A 697 -16.54 27.50 -7.80
C ASP A 697 -15.28 27.68 -8.68
N GLY A 698 -15.33 27.07 -9.88
CA GLY A 698 -14.30 27.19 -10.90
C GLY A 698 -14.67 26.45 -12.16
#